data_39fdbb59a9b16ca2fb2dae5e1e7d96de
#
_entry.id   39fdbb59a9b16ca2fb2dae5e1e7d96de
#
_cell.length_a   1.000
_cell.length_b   1.000
_cell.length_c   1.000
_cell.angle_alpha   90.00
_cell.angle_beta   90.00
_cell.angle_gamma   90.00
#
_symmetry.space_group_name_H-M   'P 1'
#
loop_
_entity.id
_entity.type
_entity.pdbx_description
1 polymer ?
#
loop_
_entity_poly.entity_id
_entity_poly.type
_entity_poly.pdbx_seq_one_letter_code
_entity_poly.pdbx_strand_id
1 'polypeptide(L)'
;MADTISKMSINHNNVINVTHMDKDCDIERGETRFVGISPVSASTSTSVSALASAPTPLHESSANKCDISRATSGVGHIGTNVPSGTHQDVQTTRTSVSAALRSERDLNASTSRWKKVGRFLQRLTLIMLLLVVAVVALAAIVIYMGPIYLVQLLIVISVAYFVAGGRMRWFYVALKTISRDCKGLIGYIRMLWSAHGHGRKNRNVADIFRQHVNRYPNKICFIFEDKEWTFQQIEDFSNKIATIFKTHGYKKGDAIALLLENRPEFIAIWLGLNKLGVVTSLINNNLRKSSLLHCINIAKCQALIYGTEFFDAVTDIASSLDAKLTLYRFGNHPNTMSVGLKEKDLNTLLLDTPAAPLGVQEKSGYHDKLLYIYTSGTTGLPKAAVITNSRYIFITSSVRYMGTLRDSDRIYTSLPLYHTAGGIMAVGLALIYGHTTVIRKKFSASAYFADCIKYKCTVGQYIGEMCRYILAVPSKKEDQEHNIRLIFGNGLRPQIWDEFVKRFKIPQVLEFYGATEGNANVMNIDNKMGAIGFFSRIIPSVYPVSLIKVDEDGEPIRNSKGLCQVCKPNEPGAFIGKISPNNPTRAFLGYVDKKASEKKVIHNVFTKGDSAFLSGDILVADECGYLYFKDRTGDTFRWKGENVSTSEIEAIISNFINYRDCIVYGVEIKGTEVDIKEQLPAYARPQFVRILTKIDLTGTFKLKKKDLQEEGYNPYKVQDKLYYLNAKLGYQLLTSEVYDQIQQGKIKF
;
A
#
# COMPACT_ATOMS: atom_id res chain seq x y z
N MET A 1 -29.69 25.61 -6.51
CA MET A 1 -28.95 24.38 -6.93
C MET A 1 -29.58 23.74 -8.18
N ALA A 2 -30.87 23.50 -8.25
CA ALA A 2 -31.49 23.08 -9.52
C ALA A 2 -31.22 24.07 -10.66
N ASP A 3 -31.21 25.37 -10.38
CA ASP A 3 -30.81 26.44 -11.30
C ASP A 3 -29.31 26.39 -11.71
N THR A 4 -28.46 25.86 -10.90
CA THR A 4 -27.02 25.72 -11.23
C THR A 4 -26.79 24.55 -12.18
N ILE A 5 -27.62 23.52 -12.10
CA ILE A 5 -27.57 22.36 -12.98
C ILE A 5 -28.26 22.66 -14.32
N SER A 6 -29.33 23.43 -14.32
CA SER A 6 -30.00 23.87 -15.56
C SER A 6 -29.18 24.91 -16.34
N LYS A 7 -28.34 25.70 -15.66
CA LYS A 7 -27.41 26.67 -16.27
C LYS A 7 -26.08 26.03 -16.74
N MET A 8 -25.92 24.72 -16.61
CA MET A 8 -24.84 23.95 -17.30
C MET A 8 -25.10 23.82 -18.83
N SER A 9 -26.15 24.41 -19.40
CA SER A 9 -26.29 24.63 -20.84
C SER A 9 -25.51 25.88 -21.23
N ILE A 10 -24.35 25.70 -21.84
CA ILE A 10 -23.31 26.69 -22.08
C ILE A 10 -23.69 27.63 -23.22
N ASN A 11 -23.69 28.93 -22.95
CA ASN A 11 -23.46 29.96 -23.97
C ASN A 11 -21.95 30.18 -24.15
N HIS A 12 -21.52 30.27 -25.40
CA HIS A 12 -20.14 30.57 -25.77
C HIS A 12 -19.69 31.92 -25.22
N ASN A 13 -18.52 31.94 -24.63
CA ASN A 13 -17.70 33.06 -24.15
C ASN A 13 -17.93 33.54 -22.71
N ASN A 14 -16.84 33.33 -21.93
CA ASN A 14 -16.43 34.07 -20.72
C ASN A 14 -17.00 33.68 -19.37
N VAL A 15 -16.04 33.34 -18.48
CA VAL A 15 -16.00 33.58 -17.02
C VAL A 15 -17.36 33.59 -16.32
N ILE A 16 -17.64 32.52 -15.59
CA ILE A 16 -18.78 32.47 -14.67
C ILE A 16 -18.44 33.26 -13.40
N ASN A 17 -18.97 34.48 -13.29
CA ASN A 17 -19.05 35.20 -12.03
C ASN A 17 -20.20 34.60 -11.21
N VAL A 18 -19.90 33.90 -10.12
CA VAL A 18 -20.86 33.56 -9.09
C VAL A 18 -20.88 34.70 -8.07
N THR A 19 -21.78 35.68 -8.26
CA THR A 19 -22.08 36.71 -7.27
C THR A 19 -23.26 36.28 -6.42
N HIS A 20 -23.07 36.39 -5.10
CA HIS A 20 -24.02 36.27 -3.97
C HIS A 20 -24.39 34.86 -3.52
N MET A 21 -23.71 34.45 -2.47
CA MET A 21 -24.27 33.63 -1.39
C MET A 21 -24.06 34.39 -0.08
N ASP A 22 -25.16 34.54 0.67
CA ASP A 22 -25.25 35.23 1.93
C ASP A 22 -24.16 34.76 2.94
N LYS A 23 -23.59 35.72 3.62
CA LYS A 23 -22.78 35.55 4.81
C LYS A 23 -23.72 35.13 5.92
N ASP A 24 -23.53 33.99 6.47
CA ASP A 24 -24.01 33.42 7.71
C ASP A 24 -24.57 32.02 7.53
N CYS A 25 -23.66 31.05 7.52
CA CYS A 25 -24.01 29.68 7.86
C CYS A 25 -22.78 28.98 8.47
N ASP A 26 -22.92 28.69 9.75
CA ASP A 26 -21.97 27.89 10.53
C ASP A 26 -21.65 26.55 9.87
N ILE A 27 -20.37 26.27 9.69
CA ILE A 27 -19.84 25.06 9.03
C ILE A 27 -19.86 23.87 10.00
N GLU A 28 -21.02 23.51 10.49
CA GLU A 28 -21.21 22.25 11.23
C GLU A 28 -22.32 21.34 10.71
N ARG A 29 -23.02 21.71 9.63
CA ARG A 29 -24.15 20.89 9.13
C ARG A 29 -24.08 20.67 7.62
N GLY A 30 -23.77 19.42 7.23
CA GLY A 30 -24.32 18.76 6.05
C GLY A 30 -24.00 19.38 4.68
N GLU A 31 -22.77 19.31 4.24
CA GLU A 31 -22.43 19.67 2.85
C GLU A 31 -23.03 18.69 1.84
N THR A 32 -23.74 19.22 0.85
CA THR A 32 -24.25 18.46 -0.28
C THR A 32 -23.11 18.06 -1.22
N ARG A 33 -23.00 16.78 -1.58
CA ARG A 33 -21.90 16.24 -2.36
C ARG A 33 -22.39 15.60 -3.65
N PHE A 34 -21.60 15.67 -4.72
CA PHE A 34 -21.96 15.13 -6.03
C PHE A 34 -21.34 13.73 -6.25
N VAL A 35 -22.15 12.84 -6.81
CA VAL A 35 -21.73 11.51 -7.25
C VAL A 35 -22.01 11.37 -8.74
N GLY A 36 -20.97 11.19 -9.51
CA GLY A 36 -21.08 10.92 -10.94
C GLY A 36 -21.15 9.42 -11.19
N ILE A 37 -22.17 8.98 -11.91
CA ILE A 37 -22.39 7.58 -12.27
C ILE A 37 -22.21 7.44 -13.77
N SER A 38 -21.32 6.56 -14.21
CA SER A 38 -21.09 6.30 -15.63
C SER A 38 -21.41 4.84 -15.97
N PRO A 39 -22.00 4.56 -17.16
CA PRO A 39 -22.42 3.21 -17.53
C PRO A 39 -21.26 2.29 -17.89
N VAL A 40 -21.41 1.02 -17.61
CA VAL A 40 -20.49 -0.07 -17.97
C VAL A 40 -21.13 -0.86 -19.11
N SER A 41 -20.39 -1.11 -20.22
CA SER A 41 -20.80 -2.07 -21.22
C SER A 41 -20.52 -3.49 -20.70
N ALA A 42 -21.55 -4.30 -20.57
CA ALA A 42 -21.39 -5.71 -20.24
C ALA A 42 -20.78 -6.46 -21.43
N SER A 43 -19.53 -6.87 -21.33
CA SER A 43 -18.99 -7.91 -22.22
C SER A 43 -19.43 -9.27 -21.66
N THR A 44 -20.59 -9.73 -22.06
CA THR A 44 -21.02 -11.11 -21.81
C THR A 44 -20.26 -12.03 -22.77
N SER A 45 -19.21 -12.67 -22.28
CA SER A 45 -18.69 -13.89 -22.88
C SER A 45 -19.62 -15.04 -22.44
N THR A 46 -20.74 -15.20 -23.12
CA THR A 46 -21.55 -16.43 -23.08
C THR A 46 -20.82 -17.54 -23.83
N SER A 47 -20.20 -18.44 -23.11
CA SER A 47 -19.86 -19.76 -23.61
C SER A 47 -21.14 -20.55 -23.80
N VAL A 48 -21.69 -20.49 -25.00
CA VAL A 48 -22.77 -21.41 -25.44
C VAL A 48 -22.09 -22.69 -25.90
N SER A 49 -22.22 -23.75 -25.09
CA SER A 49 -22.03 -25.13 -25.51
C SER A 49 -23.21 -25.53 -26.40
N ALA A 50 -23.02 -25.54 -27.71
CA ALA A 50 -23.95 -26.15 -28.63
C ALA A 50 -23.35 -27.48 -29.13
N LEU A 51 -23.99 -28.58 -28.71
CA LEU A 51 -23.94 -29.90 -29.35
C LEU A 51 -24.55 -29.78 -30.75
N ALA A 52 -23.83 -30.18 -31.82
CA ALA A 52 -24.41 -30.85 -32.99
C ALA A 52 -23.33 -31.47 -33.85
N SER A 53 -23.37 -32.79 -33.91
CA SER A 53 -23.22 -33.72 -35.06
C SER A 53 -22.10 -33.54 -36.08
N ALA A 54 -21.31 -34.61 -36.17
CA ALA A 54 -20.36 -34.97 -37.24
C ALA A 54 -21.03 -35.13 -38.64
N PRO A 55 -20.25 -35.18 -39.73
CA PRO A 55 -19.65 -36.45 -40.14
C PRO A 55 -18.21 -36.31 -40.78
N THR A 56 -17.45 -37.37 -40.58
CA THR A 56 -16.26 -37.82 -41.32
C THR A 56 -16.55 -38.07 -42.83
N PRO A 57 -15.54 -38.22 -43.78
CA PRO A 57 -14.40 -39.13 -43.66
C PRO A 57 -13.09 -38.82 -44.41
N LEU A 58 -12.05 -39.69 -44.11
CA LEU A 58 -11.00 -40.27 -44.98
C LEU A 58 -9.75 -39.44 -45.32
N HIS A 59 -8.55 -39.87 -45.15
CA HIS A 59 -7.63 -40.91 -45.50
C HIS A 59 -6.20 -40.56 -45.02
N GLU A 60 -5.54 -41.52 -44.44
CA GLU A 60 -4.30 -42.26 -44.74
C GLU A 60 -2.99 -41.47 -44.55
N SER A 61 -1.93 -41.98 -43.98
CA SER A 61 -1.29 -43.27 -43.65
C SER A 61 0.03 -42.92 -42.98
N SER A 62 0.68 -43.57 -42.19
CA SER A 62 1.32 -44.87 -41.97
C SER A 62 2.33 -44.74 -40.83
N ALA A 63 2.28 -45.54 -39.86
CA ALA A 63 2.97 -46.79 -39.57
C ALA A 63 4.38 -46.69 -39.00
N ASN A 64 4.61 -47.16 -37.80
CA ASN A 64 5.31 -48.35 -37.32
C ASN A 64 5.50 -48.31 -35.79
N LYS A 65 4.89 -49.15 -35.02
CA LYS A 65 5.14 -50.54 -34.55
C LYS A 65 6.46 -50.75 -33.79
N CYS A 66 6.31 -51.13 -32.55
CA CYS A 66 6.60 -52.43 -31.90
C CYS A 66 6.24 -52.37 -30.43
N ASP A 67 5.29 -52.99 -29.90
CA ASP A 67 4.92 -54.34 -29.43
C ASP A 67 5.97 -54.97 -28.52
N ILE A 68 5.49 -55.46 -27.40
CA ILE A 68 5.35 -56.85 -26.90
C ILE A 68 5.14 -56.79 -25.35
N SER A 69 4.06 -57.09 -24.85
CA SER A 69 3.19 -58.24 -24.46
C SER A 69 3.40 -58.69 -23.01
N ARG A 70 2.35 -58.60 -22.31
CA ARG A 70 1.55 -59.61 -21.54
C ARG A 70 2.24 -60.91 -21.13
N ALA A 71 2.12 -61.28 -19.88
CA ALA A 71 1.61 -62.58 -19.47
C ALA A 71 1.10 -62.58 -18.03
N THR A 72 0.03 -63.28 -17.86
CA THR A 72 -0.93 -63.49 -16.79
C THR A 72 -0.54 -64.64 -15.89
N SER A 73 -1.09 -64.58 -14.66
CA SER A 73 -1.71 -65.65 -13.84
C SER A 73 -0.86 -66.74 -13.19
N GLY A 74 -1.23 -67.01 -11.91
CA GLY A 74 -0.99 -68.24 -11.24
C GLY A 74 -1.16 -68.19 -9.73
N VAL A 75 -2.28 -68.70 -9.29
CA VAL A 75 -2.71 -68.94 -7.91
C VAL A 75 -1.93 -70.11 -7.30
N GLY A 76 -1.61 -70.04 -5.98
CA GLY A 76 -1.16 -71.22 -5.21
C GLY A 76 -0.98 -70.90 -3.73
N HIS A 77 -1.99 -71.25 -2.95
CA HIS A 77 -1.89 -71.36 -1.50
C HIS A 77 -0.96 -72.51 -1.12
N ILE A 78 -0.16 -72.39 -0.08
CA ILE A 78 0.06 -73.38 1.00
C ILE A 78 0.75 -72.63 2.18
N GLY A 79 0.21 -72.90 3.37
CA GLY A 79 0.55 -72.31 4.63
C GLY A 79 1.74 -72.92 5.35
N THR A 80 2.03 -72.30 6.45
CA THR A 80 2.49 -72.72 7.76
C THR A 80 3.75 -72.08 8.30
N ASN A 81 3.56 -71.66 9.52
CA ASN A 81 4.51 -71.49 10.64
C ASN A 81 5.52 -70.32 10.71
N VAL A 82 5.18 -69.50 11.71
CA VAL A 82 5.98 -68.55 12.45
C VAL A 82 7.16 -69.26 13.16
N PRO A 83 8.38 -68.64 13.28
CA PRO A 83 8.66 -68.09 14.58
C PRO A 83 9.24 -66.68 14.55
N SER A 84 8.94 -65.97 15.64
CA SER A 84 9.39 -64.68 16.11
C SER A 84 10.91 -64.47 16.05
N GLY A 85 11.34 -63.35 15.49
CA GLY A 85 12.74 -62.88 15.53
C GLY A 85 12.87 -61.43 15.22
N THR A 86 13.00 -60.64 16.27
CA THR A 86 13.61 -59.34 16.49
C THR A 86 13.54 -58.23 15.42
N HIS A 87 12.86 -57.20 15.80
CA HIS A 87 12.63 -55.90 15.15
C HIS A 87 13.87 -54.98 15.02
N GLN A 88 15.10 -55.45 14.97
CA GLN A 88 16.32 -54.59 14.94
C GLN A 88 17.01 -54.51 13.58
N ASP A 89 16.82 -55.42 12.65
CA ASP A 89 17.59 -55.44 11.39
C ASP A 89 17.02 -54.69 10.20
N VAL A 90 15.74 -54.26 10.28
CA VAL A 90 15.08 -53.50 9.17
C VAL A 90 15.34 -51.98 9.25
N GLN A 91 15.73 -51.47 10.42
CA GLN A 91 16.07 -50.05 10.55
C GLN A 91 17.49 -49.73 10.13
N THR A 92 18.44 -50.64 10.28
CA THR A 92 19.87 -50.46 9.91
C THR A 92 20.08 -50.49 8.39
N THR A 93 19.33 -51.26 7.64
CA THR A 93 19.41 -51.33 6.17
C THR A 93 18.76 -50.09 5.50
N ARG A 94 17.69 -49.53 6.08
CA ARG A 94 17.09 -48.25 5.56
C ARG A 94 17.94 -47.01 5.86
N THR A 95 18.67 -47.02 6.98
CA THR A 95 19.55 -45.90 7.31
C THR A 95 20.83 -45.91 6.49
N SER A 96 21.38 -47.05 6.15
CA SER A 96 22.61 -47.18 5.31
C SER A 96 22.34 -46.78 3.85
N VAL A 97 21.17 -47.18 3.27
CA VAL A 97 20.81 -46.81 1.90
C VAL A 97 20.46 -45.30 1.82
N SER A 98 19.82 -44.73 2.86
CA SER A 98 19.55 -43.30 2.89
C SER A 98 20.80 -42.43 3.10
N ALA A 99 21.78 -42.96 3.82
CA ALA A 99 23.08 -42.29 3.99
C ALA A 99 23.93 -42.36 2.72
N ALA A 100 23.92 -43.49 2.00
CA ALA A 100 24.61 -43.61 0.70
C ALA A 100 23.98 -42.71 -0.37
N LEU A 101 22.66 -42.62 -0.44
CA LEU A 101 21.95 -41.69 -1.38
C LEU A 101 22.14 -40.21 -1.02
N ARG A 102 22.33 -39.86 0.25
CA ARG A 102 22.72 -38.51 0.66
C ARG A 102 24.18 -38.20 0.28
N SER A 103 25.09 -39.13 0.51
CA SER A 103 26.52 -39.01 0.12
C SER A 103 26.66 -38.82 -1.40
N GLU A 104 25.94 -39.57 -2.24
CA GLU A 104 25.98 -39.36 -3.70
C GLU A 104 25.35 -38.04 -4.14
N ARG A 105 24.28 -37.59 -3.50
CA ARG A 105 23.69 -36.24 -3.79
C ARG A 105 24.66 -35.14 -3.40
N ASP A 106 25.33 -35.26 -2.25
CA ASP A 106 26.28 -34.25 -1.79
C ASP A 106 27.55 -34.23 -2.65
N LEU A 107 28.00 -35.39 -3.12
CA LEU A 107 29.12 -35.50 -4.07
C LEU A 107 28.76 -34.89 -5.44
N ASN A 108 27.57 -35.17 -5.96
CA ASN A 108 27.11 -34.59 -7.21
C ASN A 108 26.82 -33.07 -7.09
N ALA A 109 26.37 -32.59 -5.93
CA ALA A 109 26.21 -31.18 -5.66
C ALA A 109 27.59 -30.47 -5.55
N SER A 110 28.57 -31.12 -4.95
CA SER A 110 29.93 -30.57 -4.84
C SER A 110 30.62 -30.49 -6.21
N THR A 111 30.55 -31.56 -7.01
CA THR A 111 31.13 -31.57 -8.39
C THR A 111 30.43 -30.54 -9.31
N SER A 112 29.13 -30.32 -9.16
CA SER A 112 28.41 -29.25 -9.87
C SER A 112 28.85 -27.84 -9.42
N ARG A 113 29.12 -27.65 -8.13
CA ARG A 113 29.68 -26.39 -7.61
C ARG A 113 31.10 -26.14 -8.15
N TRP A 114 31.97 -27.12 -8.14
CA TRP A 114 33.33 -26.99 -8.68
C TRP A 114 33.36 -26.73 -10.17
N LYS A 115 32.48 -27.34 -10.96
CA LYS A 115 32.32 -27.03 -12.39
C LYS A 115 31.81 -25.59 -12.64
N LYS A 116 30.97 -25.02 -11.76
CA LYS A 116 30.55 -23.62 -11.82
C LYS A 116 31.68 -22.65 -11.43
N VAL A 117 32.44 -22.99 -10.40
CA VAL A 117 33.63 -22.24 -9.98
C VAL A 117 34.71 -22.26 -11.07
N GLY A 118 34.98 -23.42 -11.67
CA GLY A 118 35.92 -23.54 -12.77
C GLY A 118 35.54 -22.68 -13.99
N ARG A 119 34.27 -22.70 -14.38
CA ARG A 119 33.78 -21.82 -15.47
C ARG A 119 33.82 -20.34 -15.11
N PHE A 120 33.63 -20.00 -13.83
CA PHE A 120 33.76 -18.62 -13.36
C PHE A 120 35.22 -18.17 -13.40
N LEU A 121 36.17 -19.01 -12.93
CA LEU A 121 37.60 -18.75 -13.00
C LEU A 121 38.11 -18.64 -14.43
N GLN A 122 37.66 -19.52 -15.34
CA GLN A 122 37.99 -19.41 -16.77
C GLN A 122 37.50 -18.13 -17.42
N ARG A 123 36.28 -17.68 -17.08
CA ARG A 123 35.79 -16.39 -17.53
C ARG A 123 36.58 -15.22 -16.94
N LEU A 124 36.95 -15.31 -15.67
CA LEU A 124 37.73 -14.28 -15.00
C LEU A 124 39.13 -14.19 -15.63
N THR A 125 39.82 -15.33 -15.87
CA THR A 125 41.12 -15.36 -16.57
C THR A 125 41.04 -14.83 -17.98
N LEU A 126 39.98 -15.16 -18.73
CA LEU A 126 39.73 -14.59 -20.07
C LEU A 126 39.54 -13.08 -20.03
N ILE A 127 38.77 -12.59 -19.07
CA ILE A 127 38.55 -11.13 -18.87
C ILE A 127 39.85 -10.44 -18.51
N MET A 128 40.66 -11.04 -17.59
CA MET A 128 41.97 -10.50 -17.22
C MET A 128 42.91 -10.48 -18.42
N LEU A 129 42.95 -11.55 -19.21
CA LEU A 129 43.76 -11.60 -20.45
C LEU A 129 43.35 -10.52 -21.46
N LEU A 130 42.06 -10.37 -21.69
CA LEU A 130 41.50 -9.31 -22.57
C LEU A 130 41.83 -7.91 -22.04
N LEU A 131 41.80 -7.72 -20.73
CA LEU A 131 42.21 -6.45 -20.09
C LEU A 131 43.71 -6.19 -20.30
N VAL A 132 44.58 -7.18 -20.13
CA VAL A 132 46.02 -7.04 -20.38
C VAL A 132 46.30 -6.71 -21.85
N VAL A 133 45.65 -7.42 -22.80
CA VAL A 133 45.75 -7.13 -24.22
C VAL A 133 45.25 -5.70 -24.53
N ALA A 134 44.16 -5.27 -23.96
CA ALA A 134 43.64 -3.91 -24.12
C ALA A 134 44.63 -2.86 -23.58
N VAL A 135 45.21 -3.08 -22.40
CA VAL A 135 46.23 -2.18 -21.80
C VAL A 135 47.45 -2.09 -22.67
N VAL A 136 47.96 -3.24 -23.18
CA VAL A 136 49.14 -3.27 -24.09
C VAL A 136 48.83 -2.55 -25.40
N ALA A 137 47.64 -2.77 -25.99
CA ALA A 137 47.22 -2.07 -27.20
C ALA A 137 47.09 -0.55 -26.98
N LEU A 138 46.51 -0.13 -25.84
CA LEU A 138 46.43 1.27 -25.42
C LEU A 138 47.81 1.89 -25.23
N ALA A 139 48.71 1.18 -24.56
CA ALA A 139 50.09 1.65 -24.39
C ALA A 139 50.82 1.79 -25.75
N ALA A 140 50.64 0.83 -26.65
CA ALA A 140 51.23 0.92 -28.00
C ALA A 140 50.66 2.14 -28.78
N ILE A 141 49.36 2.40 -28.69
CA ILE A 141 48.72 3.59 -29.32
C ILE A 141 49.32 4.88 -28.74
N VAL A 142 49.49 4.98 -27.43
CA VAL A 142 50.11 6.16 -26.78
C VAL A 142 51.52 6.37 -27.20
N ILE A 143 52.33 5.29 -27.31
CA ILE A 143 53.76 5.34 -27.65
C ILE A 143 53.95 5.72 -29.14
N TYR A 144 53.16 5.11 -30.04
CA TYR A 144 53.33 5.29 -31.49
C TYR A 144 52.55 6.47 -32.07
N MET A 145 51.38 6.80 -31.53
CA MET A 145 50.47 7.83 -32.08
C MET A 145 50.30 9.03 -31.17
N GLY A 146 50.75 8.95 -29.95
CA GLY A 146 50.63 10.04 -28.96
C GLY A 146 49.27 10.07 -28.25
N PRO A 147 49.18 10.72 -27.07
CA PRO A 147 48.00 10.69 -26.18
C PRO A 147 46.75 11.35 -26.82
N ILE A 148 46.92 12.29 -27.72
CA ILE A 148 45.78 12.99 -28.39
C ILE A 148 45.01 12.02 -29.27
N TYR A 149 45.66 11.16 -30.04
CA TYR A 149 45.00 10.15 -30.87
C TYR A 149 44.29 9.12 -30.06
N LEU A 150 44.81 8.73 -28.89
CA LEU A 150 44.12 7.86 -27.96
C LEU A 150 42.79 8.47 -27.49
N VAL A 151 42.78 9.73 -27.09
CA VAL A 151 41.57 10.44 -26.67
C VAL A 151 40.57 10.53 -27.83
N GLN A 152 41.05 10.85 -29.05
CA GLN A 152 40.19 10.88 -30.24
C GLN A 152 39.58 9.52 -30.54
N LEU A 153 40.38 8.45 -30.49
CA LEU A 153 39.91 7.08 -30.68
C LEU A 153 38.86 6.67 -29.65
N LEU A 154 39.10 6.98 -28.36
CA LEU A 154 38.16 6.70 -27.29
C LEU A 154 36.85 7.49 -27.47
N ILE A 155 36.92 8.73 -27.93
CA ILE A 155 35.74 9.53 -28.27
C ILE A 155 34.97 8.88 -29.43
N VAL A 156 35.65 8.50 -30.52
CA VAL A 156 35.03 7.85 -31.67
C VAL A 156 34.38 6.51 -31.30
N ILE A 157 35.08 5.67 -30.53
CA ILE A 157 34.55 4.40 -30.05
C ILE A 157 33.32 4.65 -29.14
N SER A 158 33.40 5.62 -28.24
CA SER A 158 32.28 5.99 -27.37
C SER A 158 31.07 6.46 -28.16
N VAL A 159 31.27 7.36 -29.11
CA VAL A 159 30.20 7.85 -30.01
C VAL A 159 29.61 6.70 -30.82
N ALA A 160 30.46 5.86 -31.44
CA ALA A 160 30.02 4.69 -32.22
C ALA A 160 29.23 3.72 -31.32
N TYR A 161 29.68 3.44 -30.08
CA TYR A 161 28.98 2.59 -29.12
C TYR A 161 27.59 3.13 -28.77
N PHE A 162 27.48 4.43 -28.54
CA PHE A 162 26.19 5.04 -28.22
C PHE A 162 25.25 5.13 -29.43
N VAL A 163 25.78 5.49 -30.62
CA VAL A 163 24.97 5.63 -31.84
C VAL A 163 24.52 4.29 -32.41
N ALA A 164 25.45 3.35 -32.59
CA ALA A 164 25.17 2.05 -33.23
C ALA A 164 24.19 1.17 -32.43
N GLY A 165 24.09 1.35 -31.10
CA GLY A 165 23.19 0.58 -30.27
C GLY A 165 21.87 1.28 -29.91
N GLY A 166 21.57 2.45 -30.46
CA GLY A 166 20.43 3.27 -30.05
C GLY A 166 20.51 3.73 -28.58
N ARG A 167 21.72 3.71 -28.00
CA ARG A 167 21.98 3.98 -26.58
C ARG A 167 22.03 5.48 -26.23
N MET A 168 22.02 6.34 -27.23
CA MET A 168 21.98 7.82 -27.02
C MET A 168 20.79 8.24 -26.18
N ARG A 169 19.60 7.63 -26.44
CA ARG A 169 18.41 7.90 -25.63
C ARG A 169 18.60 7.46 -24.18
N TRP A 170 19.21 6.31 -23.94
CA TRP A 170 19.53 5.85 -22.59
C TRP A 170 20.55 6.77 -21.90
N PHE A 171 21.59 7.19 -22.62
CA PHE A 171 22.59 8.13 -22.09
C PHE A 171 21.97 9.48 -21.72
N TYR A 172 21.10 10.03 -22.57
CA TYR A 172 20.34 11.25 -22.27
C TYR A 172 19.46 11.09 -21.02
N VAL A 173 18.73 9.97 -20.89
CA VAL A 173 17.94 9.66 -19.70
C VAL A 173 18.84 9.56 -18.46
N ALA A 174 19.97 8.87 -18.57
CA ALA A 174 20.93 8.74 -17.49
C ALA A 174 21.46 10.09 -17.03
N LEU A 175 21.86 10.97 -17.94
CA LEU A 175 22.31 12.33 -17.61
C LEU A 175 21.23 13.16 -16.88
N LYS A 176 19.97 13.06 -17.32
CA LYS A 176 18.84 13.75 -16.67
C LYS A 176 18.50 13.21 -15.28
N THR A 177 18.73 11.92 -15.04
CA THR A 177 18.26 11.26 -13.81
C THR A 177 19.37 10.95 -12.81
N ILE A 178 20.65 11.08 -13.17
CA ILE A 178 21.78 10.68 -12.33
C ILE A 178 21.78 11.37 -10.96
N SER A 179 21.47 12.64 -10.89
CA SER A 179 21.41 13.41 -9.62
C SER A 179 20.34 12.82 -8.69
N ARG A 180 19.14 12.56 -9.22
CA ARG A 180 18.04 11.92 -8.48
C ARG A 180 18.43 10.51 -8.04
N ASP A 181 18.94 9.70 -8.97
CA ASP A 181 19.26 8.31 -8.75
C ASP A 181 20.41 8.18 -7.71
N CYS A 182 21.41 9.06 -7.74
CA CYS A 182 22.45 9.12 -6.72
C CYS A 182 21.88 9.50 -5.33
N LYS A 183 21.01 10.52 -5.25
CA LYS A 183 20.35 10.89 -3.99
C LYS A 183 19.52 9.72 -3.45
N GLY A 184 18.73 9.08 -4.32
CA GLY A 184 17.93 7.91 -3.98
C GLY A 184 18.79 6.74 -3.50
N LEU A 185 19.88 6.44 -4.19
CA LEU A 185 20.82 5.36 -3.83
C LEU A 185 21.46 5.62 -2.47
N ILE A 186 21.95 6.84 -2.22
CA ILE A 186 22.57 7.21 -0.93
C ILE A 186 21.53 7.09 0.20
N GLY A 187 20.32 7.61 0.00
CA GLY A 187 19.22 7.45 0.96
C GLY A 187 18.91 5.99 1.24
N TYR A 188 18.80 5.17 0.18
CA TYR A 188 18.54 3.73 0.28
C TYR A 188 19.64 2.98 1.02
N ILE A 189 20.91 3.25 0.73
CA ILE A 189 22.06 2.65 1.43
C ILE A 189 22.03 3.01 2.92
N ARG A 190 21.82 4.29 3.27
CA ARG A 190 21.72 4.74 4.68
C ARG A 190 20.56 4.05 5.41
N MET A 191 19.41 3.92 4.76
CA MET A 191 18.25 3.21 5.29
C MET A 191 18.56 1.73 5.54
N LEU A 192 19.17 1.03 4.57
CA LEU A 192 19.58 -0.37 4.71
C LEU A 192 20.61 -0.55 5.83
N TRP A 193 21.57 0.35 5.93
CA TRP A 193 22.60 0.30 6.97
C TRP A 193 22.01 0.48 8.37
N SER A 194 21.10 1.44 8.53
CA SER A 194 20.35 1.63 9.78
C SER A 194 19.54 0.38 10.15
N ALA A 195 18.74 -0.14 9.22
CA ALA A 195 17.92 -1.33 9.43
C ALA A 195 18.78 -2.58 9.74
N HIS A 196 19.88 -2.75 9.01
CA HIS A 196 20.83 -3.85 9.26
C HIS A 196 21.51 -3.74 10.64
N GLY A 197 21.89 -2.52 11.04
CA GLY A 197 22.47 -2.28 12.37
C GLY A 197 21.53 -2.68 13.52
N HIS A 198 20.24 -2.41 13.39
CA HIS A 198 19.23 -2.88 14.34
C HIS A 198 18.99 -4.38 14.24
N GLY A 199 18.96 -4.94 13.02
CA GLY A 199 18.79 -6.38 12.79
C GLY A 199 19.91 -7.22 13.39
N ARG A 200 21.18 -6.83 13.21
CA ARG A 200 22.35 -7.53 13.81
C ARG A 200 22.30 -7.58 15.34
N LYS A 201 21.70 -6.57 15.97
CA LYS A 201 21.54 -6.49 17.44
C LYS A 201 20.19 -7.05 17.89
N ASN A 202 19.42 -7.65 16.99
CA ASN A 202 18.09 -8.20 17.20
C ASN A 202 17.15 -7.26 17.99
N ARG A 203 17.19 -5.94 17.71
CA ARG A 203 16.43 -4.92 18.44
C ARG A 203 15.02 -4.82 17.94
N ASN A 204 14.06 -4.84 18.85
CA ASN A 204 12.67 -4.45 18.57
C ASN A 204 12.49 -2.92 18.67
N VAL A 205 11.29 -2.42 18.39
CA VAL A 205 10.98 -0.97 18.44
C VAL A 205 11.14 -0.42 19.86
N ALA A 206 10.72 -1.15 20.90
CA ALA A 206 10.83 -0.71 22.28
C ALA A 206 12.30 -0.62 22.75
N ASP A 207 13.18 -1.53 22.28
CA ASP A 207 14.62 -1.46 22.57
C ASP A 207 15.28 -0.22 21.99
N ILE A 208 14.85 0.18 20.76
CA ILE A 208 15.36 1.39 20.11
C ILE A 208 14.86 2.63 20.85
N PHE A 209 13.57 2.65 21.19
CA PHE A 209 12.97 3.74 21.94
C PHE A 209 13.68 3.97 23.27
N ARG A 210 13.96 2.89 24.04
CA ARG A 210 14.68 2.97 25.31
C ARG A 210 16.07 3.60 25.18
N GLN A 211 16.76 3.46 24.03
CA GLN A 211 18.04 4.14 23.82
C GLN A 211 17.87 5.67 23.77
N HIS A 212 16.77 6.15 23.20
CA HIS A 212 16.46 7.59 23.21
C HIS A 212 16.06 8.07 24.61
N VAL A 213 15.30 7.27 25.36
CA VAL A 213 14.97 7.55 26.76
C VAL A 213 16.24 7.71 27.59
N ASN A 214 17.17 6.74 27.50
CA ASN A 214 18.43 6.78 28.25
C ASN A 214 19.30 7.99 27.88
N ARG A 215 19.22 8.45 26.65
CA ARG A 215 20.03 9.56 26.14
C ARG A 215 19.39 10.94 26.41
N TYR A 216 18.07 11.01 26.33
CA TYR A 216 17.33 12.27 26.39
C TYR A 216 15.99 12.11 27.13
N PRO A 217 15.97 11.73 28.43
CA PRO A 217 14.72 11.39 29.14
C PRO A 217 13.72 12.55 29.15
N ASN A 218 14.20 13.76 29.34
CA ASN A 218 13.37 14.98 29.48
C ASN A 218 13.03 15.65 28.14
N LYS A 219 13.55 15.13 27.00
CA LYS A 219 13.17 15.65 25.68
C LYS A 219 11.68 15.36 25.44
N ILE A 220 10.98 16.30 24.81
CA ILE A 220 9.59 16.12 24.41
C ILE A 220 9.52 15.10 23.28
N CYS A 221 8.79 14.01 23.52
CA CYS A 221 8.50 12.96 22.56
C CYS A 221 7.24 13.30 21.77
N PHE A 222 6.15 13.58 22.47
CA PHE A 222 4.87 13.93 21.88
C PHE A 222 4.30 15.22 22.45
N ILE A 223 3.57 15.97 21.61
CA ILE A 223 2.71 17.07 22.01
C ILE A 223 1.29 16.72 21.58
N PHE A 224 0.34 16.80 22.49
CA PHE A 224 -1.07 16.48 22.25
C PHE A 224 -1.96 17.42 23.08
N GLU A 225 -2.83 18.17 22.41
CA GLU A 225 -3.79 19.10 23.06
C GLU A 225 -3.12 19.98 24.12
N ASP A 226 -2.02 20.64 23.74
CA ASP A 226 -1.18 21.50 24.59
C ASP A 226 -0.44 20.80 25.74
N LYS A 227 -0.60 19.48 25.88
CA LYS A 227 0.15 18.69 26.83
C LYS A 227 1.40 18.09 26.21
N GLU A 228 2.52 18.31 26.87
CA GLU A 228 3.81 17.74 26.48
C GLU A 228 4.07 16.42 27.20
N TRP A 229 4.57 15.43 26.46
CA TRP A 229 4.96 14.13 26.95
C TRP A 229 6.44 13.91 26.67
N THR A 230 7.24 13.72 27.72
CA THR A 230 8.66 13.43 27.59
C THR A 230 8.89 11.98 27.18
N PHE A 231 10.11 11.67 26.70
CA PHE A 231 10.52 10.29 26.42
C PHE A 231 10.39 9.41 27.66
N GLN A 232 10.77 9.94 28.85
CA GLN A 232 10.67 9.20 30.11
C GLN A 232 9.20 8.90 30.47
N GLN A 233 8.30 9.85 30.34
CA GLN A 233 6.88 9.63 30.66
C GLN A 233 6.25 8.54 29.79
N ILE A 234 6.60 8.49 28.48
CA ILE A 234 6.14 7.42 27.59
C ILE A 234 6.75 6.07 27.97
N GLU A 235 8.04 6.05 28.36
CA GLU A 235 8.70 4.82 28.83
C GLU A 235 8.05 4.30 30.10
N ASP A 236 7.79 5.18 31.09
CA ASP A 236 7.17 4.83 32.37
C ASP A 236 5.76 4.26 32.16
N PHE A 237 4.95 4.93 31.36
CA PHE A 237 3.61 4.44 31.03
C PHE A 237 3.67 3.07 30.33
N SER A 238 4.54 2.91 29.36
CA SER A 238 4.69 1.64 28.63
C SER A 238 5.26 0.52 29.52
N ASN A 239 6.09 0.81 30.53
CA ASN A 239 6.55 -0.15 31.54
C ASN A 239 5.39 -0.63 32.41
N LYS A 240 4.53 0.28 32.88
CA LYS A 240 3.32 -0.07 33.63
C LYS A 240 2.42 -1.02 32.83
N ILE A 241 2.13 -0.68 31.56
CA ILE A 241 1.36 -1.56 30.66
C ILE A 241 2.01 -2.94 30.54
N ALA A 242 3.31 -2.99 30.29
CA ALA A 242 4.02 -4.26 30.18
C ALA A 242 3.90 -5.10 31.46
N THR A 243 4.02 -4.48 32.63
CA THR A 243 3.88 -5.16 33.93
C THR A 243 2.45 -5.69 34.12
N ILE A 244 1.42 -4.88 33.87
CA ILE A 244 0.00 -5.28 34.00
C ILE A 244 -0.28 -6.50 33.13
N PHE A 245 0.05 -6.44 31.85
CA PHE A 245 -0.28 -7.53 30.92
C PHE A 245 0.55 -8.78 31.18
N LYS A 246 1.79 -8.65 31.65
CA LYS A 246 2.58 -9.79 32.14
C LYS A 246 1.93 -10.48 33.33
N THR A 247 1.51 -9.71 34.34
CA THR A 247 0.86 -10.22 35.55
C THR A 247 -0.47 -10.90 35.22
N HIS A 248 -1.15 -10.45 34.17
CA HIS A 248 -2.38 -11.09 33.66
C HIS A 248 -2.11 -12.29 32.75
N GLY A 249 -0.85 -12.75 32.58
CA GLY A 249 -0.48 -13.97 31.90
C GLY A 249 -0.29 -13.85 30.38
N TYR A 250 -0.33 -12.64 29.81
CA TYR A 250 -0.06 -12.45 28.38
C TYR A 250 1.43 -12.62 28.07
N LYS A 251 1.70 -13.24 26.93
CA LYS A 251 3.04 -13.65 26.51
C LYS A 251 3.30 -13.39 25.05
N LYS A 252 4.54 -13.57 24.63
CA LYS A 252 4.97 -13.42 23.24
C LYS A 252 4.11 -14.23 22.28
N GLY A 253 3.64 -13.55 21.24
CA GLY A 253 2.79 -14.11 20.19
C GLY A 253 1.29 -13.96 20.41
N ASP A 254 0.85 -13.66 21.64
CA ASP A 254 -0.56 -13.34 21.90
C ASP A 254 -0.95 -12.05 21.15
N ALA A 255 -2.23 -11.91 20.82
CA ALA A 255 -2.76 -10.73 20.16
C ALA A 255 -3.78 -10.00 21.03
N ILE A 256 -3.68 -8.67 21.08
CA ILE A 256 -4.58 -7.79 21.85
C ILE A 256 -5.07 -6.68 20.92
N ALA A 257 -6.39 -6.49 20.88
CA ALA A 257 -7.02 -5.40 20.12
C ALA A 257 -6.90 -4.08 20.91
N LEU A 258 -6.63 -2.99 20.18
CA LEU A 258 -6.55 -1.63 20.73
C LEU A 258 -7.49 -0.71 19.95
N LEU A 259 -8.52 -0.17 20.65
CA LEU A 259 -9.54 0.70 20.10
C LEU A 259 -9.57 2.01 20.92
N LEU A 260 -8.80 2.99 20.47
CA LEU A 260 -8.67 4.32 21.10
C LEU A 260 -8.66 5.41 20.02
N GLU A 261 -9.00 6.64 20.42
CA GLU A 261 -8.72 7.83 19.61
C GLU A 261 -7.23 8.15 19.58
N ASN A 262 -6.82 9.07 18.68
CA ASN A 262 -5.44 9.56 18.62
C ASN A 262 -5.06 10.22 19.94
N ARG A 263 -4.05 9.67 20.62
CA ARG A 263 -3.46 10.22 21.85
C ARG A 263 -2.11 9.54 22.14
N PRO A 264 -1.20 10.11 22.94
CA PRO A 264 0.08 9.51 23.28
C PRO A 264 -0.04 8.15 23.98
N GLU A 265 -1.07 7.96 24.80
CA GLU A 265 -1.35 6.70 25.50
C GLU A 265 -1.61 5.54 24.54
N PHE A 266 -2.23 5.79 23.36
CA PHE A 266 -2.37 4.80 22.31
C PHE A 266 -1.02 4.17 21.96
N ILE A 267 0.01 5.02 21.83
CA ILE A 267 1.36 4.61 21.47
C ILE A 267 2.03 3.91 22.64
N ALA A 268 1.93 4.46 23.84
CA ALA A 268 2.54 3.89 25.03
C ALA A 268 1.96 2.50 25.37
N ILE A 269 0.66 2.25 25.10
CA ILE A 269 0.02 0.95 25.29
C ILE A 269 0.64 -0.08 24.34
N TRP A 270 0.65 0.14 23.03
CA TRP A 270 1.20 -0.88 22.13
C TRP A 270 2.73 -1.03 22.26
N LEU A 271 3.44 0.03 22.67
CA LEU A 271 4.87 -0.04 23.00
C LEU A 271 5.12 -0.93 24.22
N GLY A 272 4.28 -0.83 25.26
CA GLY A 272 4.31 -1.70 26.43
C GLY A 272 4.03 -3.17 26.07
N LEU A 273 3.05 -3.42 25.25
CA LEU A 273 2.75 -4.76 24.73
C LEU A 273 3.91 -5.32 23.87
N ASN A 274 4.58 -4.49 23.09
CA ASN A 274 5.78 -4.89 22.33
C ASN A 274 6.94 -5.31 23.24
N LYS A 275 7.09 -4.74 24.43
CA LYS A 275 8.10 -5.17 25.42
C LYS A 275 7.92 -6.64 25.83
N LEU A 276 6.68 -7.14 25.80
CA LEU A 276 6.33 -8.54 26.06
C LEU A 276 6.34 -9.43 24.79
N GLY A 277 6.46 -8.84 23.60
CA GLY A 277 6.29 -9.54 22.35
C GLY A 277 4.81 -9.85 22.00
N VAL A 278 3.87 -9.21 22.68
CA VAL A 278 2.44 -9.26 22.36
C VAL A 278 2.18 -8.42 21.10
N VAL A 279 1.40 -8.96 20.19
CA VAL A 279 1.06 -8.29 18.93
C VAL A 279 -0.16 -7.41 19.16
N THR A 280 -0.07 -6.12 18.87
CA THR A 280 -1.21 -5.23 19.01
C THR A 280 -1.98 -5.09 17.71
N SER A 281 -3.27 -5.38 17.75
CA SER A 281 -4.21 -5.23 16.64
C SER A 281 -4.83 -3.83 16.70
N LEU A 282 -4.39 -2.94 15.81
CA LEU A 282 -4.79 -1.52 15.82
C LEU A 282 -6.14 -1.36 15.12
N ILE A 283 -7.21 -1.25 15.90
CA ILE A 283 -8.59 -1.19 15.39
C ILE A 283 -8.90 0.22 14.87
N ASN A 284 -9.49 0.28 13.68
CA ASN A 284 -10.04 1.52 13.15
C ASN A 284 -11.23 1.98 14.01
N ASN A 285 -11.14 3.13 14.61
CA ASN A 285 -12.11 3.68 15.58
C ASN A 285 -13.46 4.09 14.95
N ASN A 286 -13.58 4.07 13.61
CA ASN A 286 -14.85 4.27 12.91
C ASN A 286 -15.65 2.96 12.70
N LEU A 287 -15.07 1.79 13.02
CA LEU A 287 -15.75 0.51 12.84
C LEU A 287 -16.82 0.30 13.93
N ARG A 288 -17.93 -0.32 13.53
CA ARG A 288 -19.07 -0.65 14.39
C ARG A 288 -19.57 -2.05 14.06
N LYS A 289 -20.33 -2.64 14.97
CA LYS A 289 -21.08 -3.89 14.78
C LYS A 289 -20.23 -5.02 14.17
N SER A 290 -20.71 -5.66 13.13
CA SER A 290 -20.07 -6.82 12.49
C SER A 290 -18.65 -6.54 11.99
N SER A 291 -18.35 -5.33 11.51
CA SER A 291 -17.00 -4.98 11.04
C SER A 291 -16.00 -4.85 12.19
N LEU A 292 -16.42 -4.32 13.34
CA LEU A 292 -15.61 -4.27 14.56
C LEU A 292 -15.33 -5.67 15.08
N LEU A 293 -16.38 -6.48 15.23
CA LEU A 293 -16.27 -7.87 15.67
C LEU A 293 -15.35 -8.70 14.75
N HIS A 294 -15.51 -8.53 13.42
CA HIS A 294 -14.65 -9.19 12.44
C HIS A 294 -13.16 -8.87 12.67
N CYS A 295 -12.81 -7.63 12.92
CA CYS A 295 -11.41 -7.24 13.14
C CYS A 295 -10.82 -7.90 14.39
N ILE A 296 -11.59 -8.00 15.47
CA ILE A 296 -11.15 -8.66 16.70
C ILE A 296 -10.92 -10.15 16.44
N ASN A 297 -11.87 -10.82 15.74
CA ASN A 297 -11.86 -12.25 15.52
C ASN A 297 -10.79 -12.69 14.51
N ILE A 298 -10.61 -11.97 13.38
CA ILE A 298 -9.62 -12.32 12.34
C ILE A 298 -8.19 -12.30 12.88
N ALA A 299 -7.90 -11.37 13.82
CA ALA A 299 -6.62 -11.27 14.49
C ALA A 299 -6.47 -12.24 15.67
N LYS A 300 -7.53 -13.00 16.02
CA LYS A 300 -7.58 -13.92 17.17
C LYS A 300 -7.18 -13.24 18.47
N CYS A 301 -7.72 -12.06 18.72
CA CYS A 301 -7.39 -11.28 19.90
C CYS A 301 -7.91 -11.96 21.17
N GLN A 302 -7.08 -12.01 22.22
CA GLN A 302 -7.41 -12.58 23.53
C GLN A 302 -7.96 -11.51 24.48
N ALA A 303 -7.72 -10.23 24.16
CA ALA A 303 -8.26 -9.10 24.90
C ALA A 303 -8.57 -7.94 23.96
N LEU A 304 -9.43 -7.03 24.43
CA LEU A 304 -9.69 -5.74 23.83
C LEU A 304 -9.42 -4.62 24.85
N ILE A 305 -8.48 -3.74 24.55
CA ILE A 305 -8.28 -2.47 25.24
C ILE A 305 -9.10 -1.43 24.48
N TYR A 306 -10.03 -0.77 25.15
CA TYR A 306 -10.86 0.24 24.51
C TYR A 306 -11.00 1.51 25.36
N GLY A 307 -11.11 2.65 24.67
CA GLY A 307 -11.40 3.92 25.30
C GLY A 307 -12.87 4.05 25.69
N THR A 308 -13.14 4.76 26.76
CA THR A 308 -14.52 5.02 27.22
C THR A 308 -15.39 5.68 26.16
N GLU A 309 -14.79 6.40 25.22
CA GLU A 309 -15.43 7.00 24.07
C GLU A 309 -16.02 5.97 23.06
N PHE A 310 -15.67 4.68 23.20
CA PHE A 310 -16.18 3.57 22.38
C PHE A 310 -17.05 2.59 23.16
N PHE A 311 -17.51 2.98 24.35
CA PHE A 311 -18.33 2.13 25.21
C PHE A 311 -19.55 1.56 24.47
N ASP A 312 -20.34 2.40 23.79
CA ASP A 312 -21.52 1.98 23.03
C ASP A 312 -21.15 1.01 21.91
N ALA A 313 -20.05 1.28 21.18
CA ALA A 313 -19.59 0.42 20.10
C ALA A 313 -19.16 -0.97 20.59
N VAL A 314 -18.60 -1.08 21.80
CA VAL A 314 -18.23 -2.35 22.42
C VAL A 314 -19.45 -3.06 22.99
N THR A 315 -20.40 -2.33 23.59
CA THR A 315 -21.67 -2.85 24.07
C THR A 315 -22.50 -3.46 22.95
N ASP A 316 -22.56 -2.83 21.78
CA ASP A 316 -23.27 -3.32 20.60
C ASP A 316 -22.80 -4.72 20.12
N ILE A 317 -21.56 -5.09 20.41
CA ILE A 317 -20.98 -6.38 20.00
C ILE A 317 -20.76 -7.34 21.17
N ALA A 318 -21.03 -6.93 22.40
CA ALA A 318 -20.70 -7.67 23.63
C ALA A 318 -21.23 -9.09 23.64
N SER A 319 -22.49 -9.29 23.24
CA SER A 319 -23.13 -10.62 23.15
C SER A 319 -22.51 -11.56 22.11
N SER A 320 -21.75 -11.01 21.15
CA SER A 320 -21.10 -11.74 20.06
C SER A 320 -19.60 -11.93 20.27
N LEU A 321 -19.03 -11.37 21.34
CA LEU A 321 -17.63 -11.57 21.71
C LEU A 321 -17.43 -12.94 22.36
N ASP A 322 -16.24 -13.53 22.16
CA ASP A 322 -15.86 -14.78 22.85
C ASP A 322 -15.89 -14.52 24.37
N ALA A 323 -16.57 -15.38 25.13
CA ALA A 323 -16.67 -15.30 26.60
C ALA A 323 -15.31 -15.37 27.32
N LYS A 324 -14.25 -15.82 26.63
CA LYS A 324 -12.87 -15.86 27.14
C LYS A 324 -12.15 -14.53 26.97
N LEU A 325 -12.66 -13.66 26.10
CA LEU A 325 -12.03 -12.36 25.79
C LEU A 325 -12.13 -11.42 27.01
N THR A 326 -11.02 -10.85 27.44
CA THR A 326 -10.97 -9.90 28.54
C THR A 326 -11.04 -8.48 28.01
N LEU A 327 -11.92 -7.65 28.56
CA LEU A 327 -12.04 -6.25 28.24
C LEU A 327 -11.18 -5.40 29.21
N TYR A 328 -10.47 -4.41 28.69
CA TYR A 328 -9.73 -3.41 29.46
C TYR A 328 -10.22 -2.02 29.07
N ARG A 329 -10.94 -1.36 29.96
CA ARG A 329 -11.46 -0.02 29.74
C ARG A 329 -10.43 1.02 30.15
N PHE A 330 -10.20 2.02 29.29
CA PHE A 330 -9.29 3.14 29.53
C PHE A 330 -10.00 4.48 29.35
N GLY A 331 -9.86 5.39 30.32
CA GLY A 331 -10.46 6.72 30.33
C GLY A 331 -11.49 6.88 31.45
N ASN A 332 -11.89 8.14 31.72
CA ASN A 332 -12.85 8.44 32.79
C ASN A 332 -14.28 8.07 32.36
N HIS A 333 -14.93 7.30 33.22
CA HIS A 333 -16.33 6.93 33.03
C HIS A 333 -17.05 6.85 34.38
N PRO A 334 -18.35 7.18 34.46
CA PRO A 334 -19.13 6.90 35.67
C PRO A 334 -19.08 5.41 36.01
N ASN A 335 -18.85 5.08 37.27
CA ASN A 335 -18.68 3.70 37.76
C ASN A 335 -19.90 2.76 37.55
N THR A 336 -21.00 3.27 37.00
CA THR A 336 -22.27 2.56 36.82
C THR A 336 -22.42 1.82 35.52
N MET A 337 -21.49 2.00 34.57
CA MET A 337 -21.58 1.35 33.24
C MET A 337 -20.60 0.17 33.15
N SER A 338 -21.12 -1.03 32.96
CA SER A 338 -20.35 -2.25 32.68
C SER A 338 -20.94 -2.96 31.47
N VAL A 339 -20.09 -3.48 30.60
CA VAL A 339 -20.50 -4.26 29.40
C VAL A 339 -20.96 -5.68 29.78
N GLY A 340 -20.92 -6.04 31.08
CA GLY A 340 -21.37 -7.36 31.57
C GLY A 340 -20.41 -8.53 31.28
N LEU A 341 -19.27 -8.29 30.62
CA LEU A 341 -18.19 -9.25 30.37
C LEU A 341 -17.08 -9.09 31.44
N LYS A 342 -16.04 -9.93 31.37
CA LYS A 342 -14.82 -9.79 32.19
C LYS A 342 -14.12 -8.46 31.90
N GLU A 343 -14.63 -7.38 32.48
CA GLU A 343 -14.10 -6.03 32.30
C GLU A 343 -13.19 -5.65 33.45
N LYS A 344 -12.05 -5.02 33.12
CA LYS A 344 -11.08 -4.47 34.06
C LYS A 344 -10.87 -3.00 33.78
N ASP A 345 -10.79 -2.18 34.83
CA ASP A 345 -10.44 -0.77 34.69
C ASP A 345 -8.92 -0.62 34.58
N LEU A 346 -8.47 -0.23 33.38
CA LEU A 346 -7.04 -0.07 33.12
C LEU A 346 -6.46 1.16 33.85
N ASN A 347 -7.27 2.19 34.14
CA ASN A 347 -6.78 3.36 34.89
C ASN A 347 -6.39 2.97 36.31
N THR A 348 -7.24 2.23 37.04
CA THR A 348 -6.95 1.72 38.38
C THR A 348 -5.69 0.85 38.38
N LEU A 349 -5.60 -0.09 37.42
CA LEU A 349 -4.41 -0.94 37.27
C LEU A 349 -3.13 -0.13 37.01
N LEU A 350 -3.20 0.97 36.25
CA LEU A 350 -2.06 1.85 35.98
C LEU A 350 -1.65 2.67 37.24
N LEU A 351 -2.58 3.03 38.11
CA LEU A 351 -2.26 3.73 39.34
C LEU A 351 -1.49 2.81 40.31
N ASP A 352 -1.92 1.56 40.42
CA ASP A 352 -1.36 0.59 41.36
C ASP A 352 -0.04 -0.05 40.88
N THR A 353 0.31 0.13 39.60
CA THR A 353 1.48 -0.54 38.99
C THR A 353 2.69 0.39 38.98
N PRO A 354 3.85 -0.04 39.49
CA PRO A 354 5.09 0.73 39.40
C PRO A 354 5.62 0.84 37.96
N ALA A 355 6.27 1.96 37.66
CA ALA A 355 6.84 2.24 36.35
C ALA A 355 8.19 1.54 36.08
N ALA A 356 8.55 0.53 36.90
CA ALA A 356 9.83 -0.17 36.79
C ALA A 356 9.98 -0.92 35.47
N PRO A 357 11.18 -0.93 34.86
CA PRO A 357 11.46 -1.74 33.70
C PRO A 357 11.24 -3.23 33.99
N LEU A 358 10.69 -3.97 33.01
CA LEU A 358 10.58 -5.42 33.14
C LEU A 358 11.95 -6.07 33.24
N GLY A 359 12.10 -7.03 34.19
CA GLY A 359 13.28 -7.88 34.28
C GLY A 359 13.51 -8.73 33.01
N VAL A 360 14.53 -9.57 33.02
CA VAL A 360 14.89 -10.45 31.88
C VAL A 360 13.69 -11.34 31.50
N GLN A 361 13.31 -11.30 30.24
CA GLN A 361 12.21 -12.09 29.66
C GLN A 361 12.60 -12.60 28.28
N GLU A 362 11.77 -13.51 27.75
CA GLU A 362 11.82 -13.86 26.34
C GLU A 362 11.44 -12.64 25.50
N LYS A 363 12.44 -11.96 24.98
CA LYS A 363 12.26 -10.70 24.27
C LYS A 363 11.71 -10.93 22.85
N SER A 364 10.82 -10.04 22.45
CA SER A 364 10.53 -9.82 21.03
C SER A 364 11.79 -9.33 20.33
N GLY A 365 12.07 -9.88 19.15
CA GLY A 365 13.21 -9.52 18.33
C GLY A 365 12.83 -8.73 17.07
N TYR A 366 13.85 -8.42 16.28
CA TYR A 366 13.75 -7.63 15.04
C TYR A 366 12.74 -8.21 14.01
N HIS A 367 12.64 -9.53 13.89
CA HIS A 367 11.76 -10.20 12.91
C HIS A 367 10.38 -10.56 13.47
N ASP A 368 10.17 -10.40 14.78
CA ASP A 368 8.89 -10.75 15.40
C ASP A 368 7.78 -9.78 14.99
N LYS A 369 6.55 -10.29 15.00
CA LYS A 369 5.35 -9.49 14.75
C LYS A 369 5.20 -8.41 15.80
N LEU A 370 4.80 -7.23 15.37
CA LEU A 370 4.61 -6.05 16.23
C LEU A 370 3.14 -5.64 16.25
N LEU A 371 2.58 -5.39 15.06
CA LEU A 371 1.24 -4.85 14.90
C LEU A 371 0.45 -5.62 13.84
N TYR A 372 -0.86 -5.59 13.96
CA TYR A 372 -1.79 -5.82 12.87
C TYR A 372 -2.46 -4.50 12.50
N ILE A 373 -2.36 -4.10 11.23
CA ILE A 373 -2.98 -2.89 10.69
C ILE A 373 -4.02 -3.31 9.65
N TYR A 374 -5.24 -2.82 9.80
CA TYR A 374 -6.33 -3.20 8.90
C TYR A 374 -6.35 -2.35 7.65
N THR A 375 -6.49 -3.03 6.51
CA THR A 375 -6.70 -2.40 5.21
C THR A 375 -8.12 -2.68 4.74
N SER A 376 -8.80 -1.63 4.25
CA SER A 376 -10.08 -1.79 3.55
C SER A 376 -9.79 -2.45 2.21
N GLY A 377 -10.07 -3.74 2.09
CA GLY A 377 -10.07 -4.40 0.79
C GLY A 377 -11.13 -3.76 -0.11
N THR A 378 -10.86 -3.64 -1.40
CA THR A 378 -11.83 -3.15 -2.41
C THR A 378 -13.09 -4.04 -2.50
N THR A 379 -13.06 -5.22 -1.92
CA THR A 379 -14.07 -6.29 -2.11
C THR A 379 -14.57 -6.92 -0.82
N GLY A 380 -14.55 -6.27 0.35
CA GLY A 380 -15.06 -6.92 1.56
C GLY A 380 -14.59 -6.37 2.89
N LEU A 381 -14.74 -7.19 3.93
CA LEU A 381 -14.36 -6.88 5.31
C LEU A 381 -12.87 -6.55 5.45
N PRO A 382 -12.46 -5.73 6.43
CA PRO A 382 -11.07 -5.33 6.65
C PRO A 382 -10.13 -6.52 6.81
N LYS A 383 -8.94 -6.46 6.17
CA LYS A 383 -7.90 -7.49 6.25
C LYS A 383 -6.77 -7.03 7.17
N ALA A 384 -6.34 -7.90 8.08
CA ALA A 384 -5.27 -7.61 9.03
C ALA A 384 -3.88 -7.82 8.38
N ALA A 385 -3.21 -6.76 7.98
CA ALA A 385 -1.84 -6.79 7.47
C ALA A 385 -0.84 -7.01 8.60
N VAL A 386 0.14 -7.88 8.39
CA VAL A 386 1.16 -8.22 9.38
C VAL A 386 2.32 -7.23 9.31
N ILE A 387 2.59 -6.54 10.41
CA ILE A 387 3.73 -5.64 10.58
C ILE A 387 4.70 -6.22 11.60
N THR A 388 5.92 -6.50 11.18
CA THR A 388 7.03 -6.90 12.07
C THR A 388 7.80 -5.68 12.58
N ASN A 389 8.60 -5.84 13.63
CA ASN A 389 9.51 -4.77 14.09
C ASN A 389 10.44 -4.31 12.95
N SER A 390 10.99 -5.24 12.16
CA SER A 390 11.84 -4.92 11.00
C SER A 390 11.12 -4.07 9.95
N ARG A 391 9.85 -4.37 9.66
CA ARG A 391 9.06 -3.60 8.71
C ARG A 391 8.73 -2.21 9.23
N TYR A 392 8.38 -2.10 10.52
CA TYR A 392 8.18 -0.81 11.19
C TYR A 392 9.41 0.09 11.06
N ILE A 393 10.59 -0.45 11.43
CA ILE A 393 11.87 0.26 11.35
C ILE A 393 12.19 0.65 9.91
N PHE A 394 11.98 -0.25 8.95
CA PHE A 394 12.23 0.01 7.53
C PHE A 394 11.36 1.14 6.96
N ILE A 395 10.04 1.11 7.21
CA ILE A 395 9.11 2.15 6.73
C ILE A 395 9.47 3.51 7.34
N THR A 396 9.74 3.57 8.65
CA THR A 396 10.16 4.80 9.32
C THR A 396 11.48 5.33 8.77
N SER A 397 12.46 4.42 8.56
CA SER A 397 13.77 4.77 8.01
C SER A 397 13.68 5.35 6.60
N SER A 398 12.71 4.89 5.81
CA SER A 398 12.50 5.41 4.46
C SER A 398 12.11 6.89 4.50
N VAL A 399 11.20 7.29 5.39
CA VAL A 399 10.83 8.69 5.57
C VAL A 399 12.04 9.51 6.04
N ARG A 400 12.80 9.01 7.02
CA ARG A 400 13.97 9.71 7.58
C ARG A 400 15.04 10.00 6.53
N TYR A 401 15.44 9.00 5.75
CA TYR A 401 16.60 9.10 4.86
C TYR A 401 16.24 9.57 3.45
N MET A 402 15.09 9.16 2.91
CA MET A 402 14.64 9.65 1.60
C MET A 402 14.11 11.08 1.68
N GLY A 403 13.43 11.42 2.76
CA GLY A 403 12.97 12.79 3.02
C GLY A 403 14.05 13.73 3.55
N THR A 404 15.28 13.26 3.78
CA THR A 404 16.39 14.05 4.34
C THR A 404 16.00 14.83 5.59
N LEU A 405 15.29 14.15 6.52
CA LEU A 405 14.86 14.78 7.77
C LEU A 405 16.09 15.13 8.66
N ARG A 406 16.01 16.24 9.37
CA ARG A 406 17.03 16.73 10.31
C ARG A 406 16.66 16.30 11.73
N ASP A 407 17.64 16.14 12.62
CA ASP A 407 17.39 15.77 14.02
C ASP A 407 16.59 16.85 14.80
N SER A 408 16.64 18.09 14.31
CA SER A 408 15.88 19.24 14.84
C SER A 408 14.44 19.30 14.34
N ASP A 409 14.05 18.49 13.35
CA ASP A 409 12.70 18.55 12.78
C ASP A 409 11.65 18.15 13.81
N ARG A 410 10.56 18.91 13.82
CA ARG A 410 9.36 18.66 14.58
C ARG A 410 8.22 18.29 13.62
N ILE A 411 7.63 17.12 13.84
CA ILE A 411 6.68 16.50 12.92
C ILE A 411 5.26 16.83 13.35
N TYR A 412 4.40 17.21 12.42
CA TYR A 412 2.98 17.36 12.66
C TYR A 412 2.19 16.24 11.98
N THR A 413 1.29 15.59 12.72
CA THR A 413 0.35 14.60 12.18
C THR A 413 -1.03 14.73 12.79
N SER A 414 -2.06 14.72 11.94
CA SER A 414 -3.47 14.59 12.31
C SER A 414 -4.09 13.30 11.79
N LEU A 415 -3.23 12.40 11.27
CA LEU A 415 -3.67 11.13 10.70
C LEU A 415 -3.94 10.10 11.80
N PRO A 416 -4.85 9.14 11.54
CA PRO A 416 -5.17 8.10 12.51
C PRO A 416 -3.95 7.25 12.87
N LEU A 417 -3.72 7.03 14.15
CA LEU A 417 -2.59 6.25 14.67
C LEU A 417 -2.74 4.74 14.41
N TYR A 418 -3.94 4.28 14.12
CA TYR A 418 -4.19 2.89 13.71
C TYR A 418 -3.83 2.58 12.25
N HIS A 419 -3.43 3.60 11.47
CA HIS A 419 -2.94 3.43 10.10
C HIS A 419 -1.41 3.56 9.99
N THR A 420 -0.84 2.92 8.98
CA THR A 420 0.61 2.99 8.67
C THR A 420 1.12 4.42 8.58
N ALA A 421 0.34 5.34 7.99
CA ALA A 421 0.75 6.73 7.83
C ALA A 421 0.96 7.42 9.19
N GLY A 422 -0.05 7.46 10.07
CA GLY A 422 0.08 8.06 11.41
C GLY A 422 0.94 7.20 12.34
N GLY A 423 0.59 5.91 12.49
CA GLY A 423 1.17 5.02 13.51
C GLY A 423 2.59 4.54 13.23
N ILE A 424 3.03 4.49 11.94
CA ILE A 424 4.40 4.08 11.60
C ILE A 424 5.22 5.26 11.08
N MET A 425 4.73 5.97 10.05
CA MET A 425 5.56 6.96 9.39
C MET A 425 5.79 8.22 10.24
N ALA A 426 4.76 8.75 10.92
CA ALA A 426 4.94 9.92 11.78
C ALA A 426 5.45 9.53 13.17
N VAL A 427 4.74 8.64 13.88
CA VAL A 427 5.09 8.20 15.24
C VAL A 427 6.44 7.49 15.26
N GLY A 428 6.75 6.68 14.26
CA GLY A 428 8.02 5.99 14.16
C GLY A 428 9.22 6.94 14.15
N LEU A 429 9.09 8.17 13.61
CA LEU A 429 10.16 9.16 13.66
C LEU A 429 10.51 9.55 15.11
N ALA A 430 9.53 9.63 16.01
CA ALA A 430 9.80 9.82 17.43
C ALA A 430 10.45 8.57 18.05
N LEU A 431 9.89 7.39 17.82
CA LEU A 431 10.31 6.17 18.50
C LEU A 431 11.68 5.65 18.02
N ILE A 432 11.99 5.77 16.71
CA ILE A 432 13.22 5.20 16.11
C ILE A 432 14.33 6.24 16.00
N TYR A 433 14.00 7.52 15.81
CA TYR A 433 14.98 8.60 15.56
C TYR A 433 14.97 9.72 16.59
N GLY A 434 14.09 9.66 17.58
CA GLY A 434 14.06 10.62 18.68
C GLY A 434 13.53 12.01 18.30
N HIS A 435 12.72 12.14 17.23
CA HIS A 435 12.06 13.39 16.89
C HIS A 435 10.93 13.73 17.87
N THR A 436 10.55 15.00 17.93
CA THR A 436 9.29 15.42 18.58
C THR A 436 8.16 15.33 17.57
N THR A 437 7.05 14.64 17.90
CA THR A 437 5.87 14.55 17.04
C THR A 437 4.67 15.19 17.71
N VAL A 438 4.05 16.13 17.00
CA VAL A 438 2.79 16.77 17.40
C VAL A 438 1.64 15.95 16.83
N ILE A 439 0.81 15.43 17.72
CA ILE A 439 -0.35 14.61 17.38
C ILE A 439 -1.61 15.43 17.58
N ARG A 440 -2.48 15.46 16.58
CA ARG A 440 -3.81 16.02 16.71
C ARG A 440 -4.84 14.91 16.82
N LYS A 441 -5.84 15.11 17.70
CA LYS A 441 -6.92 14.15 17.93
C LYS A 441 -7.69 13.84 16.63
N LYS A 442 -8.09 14.89 15.90
CA LYS A 442 -8.85 14.81 14.64
C LYS A 442 -8.39 15.87 13.66
N PHE A 443 -8.32 15.55 12.39
CA PHE A 443 -7.96 16.50 11.34
C PHE A 443 -8.92 17.70 11.30
N SER A 444 -8.36 18.89 11.11
CA SER A 444 -9.09 20.12 10.82
C SER A 444 -8.34 20.89 9.73
N ALA A 445 -9.00 21.12 8.61
CA ALA A 445 -8.41 21.84 7.49
C ALA A 445 -8.05 23.29 7.85
N SER A 446 -8.91 23.97 8.61
CA SER A 446 -8.70 25.37 9.03
C SER A 446 -7.60 25.53 10.09
N ALA A 447 -7.32 24.49 10.88
CA ALA A 447 -6.34 24.54 11.96
C ALA A 447 -4.96 24.01 11.59
N TYR A 448 -4.79 23.36 10.42
CA TYR A 448 -3.56 22.65 10.06
C TYR A 448 -2.30 23.52 10.17
N PHE A 449 -2.26 24.66 9.48
CA PHE A 449 -1.10 25.55 9.50
C PHE A 449 -1.02 26.38 10.79
N ALA A 450 -2.15 26.75 11.40
CA ALA A 450 -2.16 27.41 12.71
C ALA A 450 -1.52 26.51 13.78
N ASP A 451 -1.81 25.22 13.80
CA ASP A 451 -1.15 24.26 14.68
C ASP A 451 0.35 24.13 14.36
N CYS A 452 0.72 24.11 13.09
CA CYS A 452 2.11 24.04 12.68
C CYS A 452 2.91 25.24 13.16
N ILE A 453 2.34 26.44 13.16
CA ILE A 453 2.91 27.65 13.74
C ILE A 453 3.00 27.53 15.27
N LYS A 454 1.88 27.26 15.93
CA LYS A 454 1.76 27.15 17.38
C LYS A 454 2.81 26.22 17.98
N TYR A 455 2.94 25.02 17.39
CA TYR A 455 3.86 24.00 17.87
C TYR A 455 5.23 24.01 17.19
N LYS A 456 5.52 25.03 16.39
CA LYS A 456 6.81 25.23 15.68
C LYS A 456 7.21 23.99 14.86
N CYS A 457 6.26 23.42 14.12
CA CYS A 457 6.49 22.26 13.26
C CYS A 457 7.29 22.67 12.00
N THR A 458 8.19 21.79 11.58
CA THR A 458 9.03 21.99 10.37
C THR A 458 8.71 20.96 9.28
N VAL A 459 8.02 19.89 9.65
CA VAL A 459 7.59 18.81 8.74
C VAL A 459 6.13 18.51 8.99
N GLY A 460 5.31 18.55 7.94
CA GLY A 460 3.89 18.22 8.00
C GLY A 460 3.59 16.88 7.33
N GLN A 461 2.63 16.14 7.86
CA GLN A 461 2.12 14.93 7.21
C GLN A 461 0.77 15.21 6.57
N TYR A 462 0.52 14.63 5.38
CA TYR A 462 -0.73 14.80 4.66
C TYR A 462 -1.22 13.49 4.01
N ILE A 463 -2.48 13.52 3.61
CA ILE A 463 -3.08 12.68 2.56
C ILE A 463 -3.68 13.64 1.54
N GLY A 464 -3.68 13.29 0.25
CA GLY A 464 -4.10 14.20 -0.84
C GLY A 464 -5.46 14.84 -0.64
N GLU A 465 -6.43 14.10 -0.09
CA GLU A 465 -7.75 14.66 0.25
C GLU A 465 -7.67 15.75 1.33
N MET A 466 -6.76 15.63 2.30
CA MET A 466 -6.55 16.72 3.27
C MET A 466 -6.04 17.99 2.60
N CYS A 467 -5.13 17.87 1.62
CA CYS A 467 -4.63 19.02 0.86
C CYS A 467 -5.77 19.72 0.11
N ARG A 468 -6.71 18.96 -0.46
CA ARG A 468 -7.91 19.48 -1.10
C ARG A 468 -8.82 20.23 -0.12
N TYR A 469 -9.07 19.65 1.06
CA TYR A 469 -9.85 20.32 2.10
C TYR A 469 -9.16 21.60 2.63
N ILE A 470 -7.85 21.59 2.78
CA ILE A 470 -7.09 22.76 3.21
C ILE A 470 -7.18 23.88 2.14
N LEU A 471 -7.11 23.54 0.84
CA LEU A 471 -7.30 24.50 -0.26
C LEU A 471 -8.70 25.11 -0.28
N ALA A 472 -9.73 24.35 0.08
CA ALA A 472 -11.12 24.84 0.15
C ALA A 472 -11.34 25.85 1.28
N VAL A 473 -10.45 25.94 2.27
CA VAL A 473 -10.52 26.97 3.32
C VAL A 473 -10.12 28.33 2.76
N PRO A 474 -10.83 29.43 3.09
CA PRO A 474 -10.43 30.77 2.71
C PRO A 474 -8.97 31.09 3.11
N SER A 475 -8.26 31.85 2.28
CA SER A 475 -6.86 32.22 2.54
C SER A 475 -6.71 33.00 3.84
N LYS A 476 -5.64 32.69 4.58
CA LYS A 476 -5.32 33.25 5.89
C LYS A 476 -3.82 33.62 5.95
N LYS A 477 -3.43 34.43 6.94
CA LYS A 477 -2.01 34.76 7.17
C LYS A 477 -1.18 33.53 7.48
N GLU A 478 -1.71 32.62 8.28
CA GLU A 478 -1.09 31.37 8.72
C GLU A 478 -0.69 30.47 7.53
N ASP A 479 -1.34 30.65 6.37
CA ASP A 479 -1.00 29.91 5.16
C ASP A 479 0.46 30.10 4.73
N GLN A 480 1.12 31.20 5.14
CA GLN A 480 2.47 31.56 4.72
C GLN A 480 3.43 31.86 5.87
N GLU A 481 2.96 31.96 7.10
CA GLU A 481 3.76 32.35 8.29
C GLU A 481 4.39 31.14 9.01
N HIS A 482 4.11 29.92 8.55
CA HIS A 482 4.65 28.69 9.12
C HIS A 482 6.08 28.39 8.69
N ASN A 483 6.76 27.52 9.45
CA ASN A 483 8.14 27.07 9.19
C ASN A 483 8.21 25.67 8.55
N ILE A 484 7.15 25.21 7.89
CA ILE A 484 7.14 23.91 7.22
C ILE A 484 8.07 23.95 6.02
N ARG A 485 9.15 23.16 6.05
CA ARG A 485 10.11 23.01 4.98
C ARG A 485 9.87 21.78 4.09
N LEU A 486 9.12 20.81 4.61
CA LEU A 486 8.79 19.57 3.93
C LEU A 486 7.42 19.07 4.38
N ILE A 487 6.64 18.64 3.43
CA ILE A 487 5.48 17.80 3.71
C ILE A 487 5.70 16.39 3.14
N PHE A 488 5.23 15.35 3.83
CA PHE A 488 5.29 14.00 3.34
C PHE A 488 3.92 13.32 3.42
N GLY A 489 3.59 12.57 2.40
CA GLY A 489 2.29 11.92 2.33
C GLY A 489 2.07 11.20 1.01
N ASN A 490 0.82 10.89 0.71
CA ASN A 490 0.42 10.22 -0.50
C ASN A 490 -0.90 10.75 -1.05
N GLY A 491 -1.05 10.69 -2.37
CA GLY A 491 -2.29 11.01 -3.06
C GLY A 491 -2.51 12.50 -3.33
N LEU A 492 -1.46 13.34 -3.30
CA LEU A 492 -1.56 14.73 -3.76
C LEU A 492 -1.80 14.75 -5.27
N ARG A 493 -3.00 15.13 -5.66
CA ARG A 493 -3.42 15.14 -7.06
C ARG A 493 -2.64 16.16 -7.88
N PRO A 494 -2.19 15.84 -9.12
CA PRO A 494 -1.45 16.79 -9.97
C PRO A 494 -2.19 18.11 -10.20
N GLN A 495 -3.52 18.07 -10.28
CA GLN A 495 -4.38 19.22 -10.56
C GLN A 495 -4.33 20.30 -9.47
N ILE A 496 -4.11 19.91 -8.21
CA ILE A 496 -4.05 20.85 -7.08
C ILE A 496 -2.62 21.07 -6.58
N TRP A 497 -1.64 20.34 -7.11
CA TRP A 497 -0.26 20.35 -6.61
C TRP A 497 0.38 21.73 -6.67
N ASP A 498 0.32 22.38 -7.84
CA ASP A 498 0.95 23.69 -8.06
C ASP A 498 0.31 24.78 -7.19
N GLU A 499 -1.03 24.81 -7.12
CA GLU A 499 -1.77 25.73 -6.28
C GLU A 499 -1.46 25.54 -4.81
N PHE A 500 -1.44 24.30 -4.32
CA PHE A 500 -1.14 23.98 -2.93
C PHE A 500 0.27 24.43 -2.55
N VAL A 501 1.27 24.09 -3.36
CA VAL A 501 2.67 24.44 -3.11
C VAL A 501 2.87 25.95 -3.12
N LYS A 502 2.25 26.69 -4.05
CA LYS A 502 2.35 28.15 -4.15
C LYS A 502 1.65 28.86 -3.00
N ARG A 503 0.39 28.49 -2.72
CA ARG A 503 -0.40 29.12 -1.66
C ARG A 503 0.26 29.00 -0.30
N PHE A 504 0.70 27.77 0.03
CA PHE A 504 1.30 27.45 1.35
C PHE A 504 2.82 27.55 1.36
N LYS A 505 3.48 28.04 0.31
CA LYS A 505 4.95 28.19 0.21
C LYS A 505 5.71 26.93 0.67
N ILE A 506 5.28 25.74 0.23
CA ILE A 506 5.91 24.47 0.61
C ILE A 506 7.16 24.22 -0.25
N PRO A 507 8.38 24.24 0.33
CA PRO A 507 9.61 24.05 -0.44
C PRO A 507 9.75 22.65 -1.02
N GLN A 508 9.29 21.61 -0.28
CA GLN A 508 9.44 20.22 -0.69
C GLN A 508 8.22 19.38 -0.36
N VAL A 509 7.75 18.63 -1.33
CA VAL A 509 6.75 17.58 -1.20
C VAL A 509 7.43 16.23 -1.37
N LEU A 510 7.39 15.39 -0.35
CA LEU A 510 7.82 13.99 -0.39
C LEU A 510 6.58 13.12 -0.60
N GLU A 511 6.16 12.99 -1.85
CA GLU A 511 5.08 12.08 -2.20
C GLU A 511 5.58 10.65 -2.16
N PHE A 512 4.80 9.73 -1.60
CA PHE A 512 5.14 8.31 -1.63
C PHE A 512 3.96 7.46 -2.08
N TYR A 513 4.27 6.29 -2.61
CA TYR A 513 3.31 5.26 -2.93
C TYR A 513 3.70 3.95 -2.26
N GLY A 514 2.72 3.25 -1.68
CA GLY A 514 2.93 1.94 -1.07
C GLY A 514 1.65 1.37 -0.47
N ALA A 515 1.64 0.05 -0.32
CA ALA A 515 0.60 -0.68 0.37
C ALA A 515 1.09 -1.16 1.75
N THR A 516 0.20 -1.17 2.75
CA THR A 516 0.52 -1.60 4.12
C THR A 516 1.11 -3.01 4.15
N GLU A 517 0.52 -3.94 3.40
CA GLU A 517 0.95 -5.33 3.26
C GLU A 517 2.06 -5.56 2.23
N GLY A 518 2.19 -4.65 1.25
CA GLY A 518 3.03 -4.83 0.08
C GLY A 518 4.52 -4.58 0.32
N ASN A 519 5.37 -5.02 -0.61
CA ASN A 519 6.81 -4.81 -0.62
C ASN A 519 7.27 -3.86 -1.75
N ALA A 520 6.32 -3.31 -2.52
CA ALA A 520 6.54 -2.38 -3.61
C ALA A 520 6.20 -0.96 -3.15
N ASN A 521 7.22 -0.19 -2.77
CA ASN A 521 7.08 1.18 -2.31
C ASN A 521 8.01 2.07 -3.12
N VAL A 522 7.55 3.25 -3.52
CA VAL A 522 8.36 4.25 -4.23
C VAL A 522 8.14 5.62 -3.64
N MET A 523 9.10 6.51 -3.83
CA MET A 523 9.06 7.88 -3.31
C MET A 523 9.51 8.87 -4.37
N ASN A 524 8.86 10.01 -4.41
CA ASN A 524 9.25 11.19 -5.16
C ASN A 524 10.12 12.07 -4.26
N ILE A 525 11.43 12.05 -4.49
CA ILE A 525 12.42 12.71 -3.61
C ILE A 525 12.96 14.00 -4.18
N ASP A 526 12.59 14.36 -5.39
CA ASP A 526 13.08 15.52 -6.13
C ASP A 526 11.98 16.50 -6.56
N ASN A 527 10.83 16.39 -5.91
CA ASN A 527 9.72 17.32 -6.07
C ASN A 527 9.11 17.34 -7.50
N LYS A 528 9.16 16.20 -8.20
CA LYS A 528 8.55 16.08 -9.53
C LYS A 528 7.04 16.13 -9.43
N MET A 529 6.42 17.21 -9.90
CA MET A 529 4.97 17.40 -9.82
C MET A 529 4.20 16.22 -10.42
N GLY A 530 3.20 15.72 -9.67
CA GLY A 530 2.32 14.63 -10.06
C GLY A 530 2.92 13.23 -9.99
N ALA A 531 4.24 13.09 -9.84
CA ALA A 531 4.87 11.78 -9.69
C ALA A 531 4.72 11.25 -8.27
N ILE A 532 4.33 9.98 -8.13
CA ILE A 532 4.23 9.27 -6.84
C ILE A 532 5.54 8.62 -6.39
N GLY A 533 6.54 8.63 -7.26
CA GLY A 533 7.85 8.05 -7.03
C GLY A 533 8.60 7.80 -8.34
N PHE A 534 9.68 7.03 -8.25
CA PHE A 534 10.45 6.63 -9.42
C PHE A 534 11.08 5.26 -9.24
N PHE A 535 11.45 4.63 -10.34
CA PHE A 535 12.44 3.55 -10.37
C PHE A 535 13.61 3.95 -11.27
N SER A 536 14.83 3.57 -10.87
CA SER A 536 16.03 3.93 -11.61
C SER A 536 16.08 3.23 -12.97
N ARG A 537 16.33 4.01 -14.03
CA ARG A 537 16.66 3.48 -15.36
C ARG A 537 18.13 3.12 -15.50
N ILE A 538 18.97 3.61 -14.59
CA ILE A 538 20.42 3.37 -14.58
C ILE A 538 20.74 2.06 -13.87
N ILE A 539 20.13 1.84 -12.70
CA ILE A 539 20.38 0.68 -11.82
C ILE A 539 19.09 -0.01 -11.39
N PRO A 540 18.27 -0.53 -12.33
CA PRO A 540 16.94 -1.09 -12.02
C PRO A 540 16.97 -2.30 -11.08
N SER A 541 18.10 -3.03 -11.03
CA SER A 541 18.26 -4.21 -10.18
C SER A 541 18.42 -3.90 -8.68
N VAL A 542 18.79 -2.66 -8.32
CA VAL A 542 18.97 -2.26 -6.92
C VAL A 542 17.65 -2.30 -6.15
N TYR A 543 16.55 -1.83 -6.80
CA TYR A 543 15.21 -1.89 -6.23
C TYR A 543 14.24 -2.47 -7.28
N PRO A 544 14.04 -3.79 -7.33
CA PRO A 544 13.32 -4.47 -8.41
C PRO A 544 11.81 -4.35 -8.24
N VAL A 545 11.28 -3.20 -8.64
CA VAL A 545 9.87 -2.94 -8.91
C VAL A 545 9.69 -2.75 -10.42
N SER A 546 8.51 -3.01 -10.93
CA SER A 546 8.23 -2.88 -12.37
C SER A 546 6.75 -2.67 -12.64
N LEU A 547 6.42 -2.31 -13.88
CA LEU A 547 5.08 -2.33 -14.43
C LEU A 547 4.95 -3.50 -15.40
N ILE A 548 3.94 -4.31 -15.24
CA ILE A 548 3.61 -5.41 -16.17
C ILE A 548 2.29 -5.13 -16.87
N LYS A 549 2.20 -5.62 -18.10
CA LYS A 549 0.97 -5.55 -18.87
C LYS A 549 -0.09 -6.44 -18.24
N VAL A 550 -1.27 -5.93 -18.16
CA VAL A 550 -2.46 -6.65 -17.71
C VAL A 550 -3.58 -6.49 -18.73
N ASP A 551 -4.49 -7.43 -18.74
CA ASP A 551 -5.73 -7.35 -19.52
C ASP A 551 -6.80 -6.49 -18.83
N GLU A 552 -8.01 -6.49 -19.32
CA GLU A 552 -9.14 -5.72 -18.79
C GLU A 552 -9.57 -6.17 -17.38
N ASP A 553 -9.38 -7.46 -17.07
CA ASP A 553 -9.67 -8.04 -15.77
C ASP A 553 -8.53 -7.82 -14.73
N GLY A 554 -7.43 -7.23 -15.18
CA GLY A 554 -6.24 -6.99 -14.36
C GLY A 554 -5.31 -8.20 -14.25
N GLU A 555 -5.51 -9.25 -15.04
CA GLU A 555 -4.68 -10.44 -15.08
C GLU A 555 -3.40 -10.22 -15.92
N PRO A 556 -2.24 -10.74 -15.49
CA PRO A 556 -0.98 -10.53 -16.18
C PRO A 556 -0.92 -11.13 -17.58
N ILE A 557 -0.66 -10.31 -18.61
CA ILE A 557 -0.39 -10.76 -19.98
C ILE A 557 0.99 -11.41 -20.03
N ARG A 558 1.04 -12.64 -20.57
CA ARG A 558 2.26 -13.46 -20.62
C ARG A 558 2.78 -13.65 -22.05
N ASN A 559 4.09 -13.84 -22.16
CA ASN A 559 4.75 -14.19 -23.43
C ASN A 559 4.70 -15.72 -23.68
N SER A 560 5.22 -16.17 -24.82
CA SER A 560 5.28 -17.59 -25.19
C SER A 560 6.04 -18.50 -24.21
N LYS A 561 6.89 -17.93 -23.33
CA LYS A 561 7.60 -18.65 -22.27
C LYS A 561 6.82 -18.70 -20.94
N GLY A 562 5.60 -18.15 -20.90
CA GLY A 562 4.77 -18.07 -19.71
C GLY A 562 5.20 -17.01 -18.70
N LEU A 563 6.08 -16.05 -19.08
CA LEU A 563 6.54 -14.95 -18.23
C LEU A 563 5.75 -13.68 -18.52
N CYS A 564 5.60 -12.80 -17.51
CA CYS A 564 4.89 -11.53 -17.65
C CYS A 564 5.59 -10.59 -18.63
N GLN A 565 4.80 -9.84 -19.40
CA GLN A 565 5.31 -8.80 -20.28
C GLN A 565 5.47 -7.48 -19.51
N VAL A 566 6.67 -6.88 -19.57
CA VAL A 566 6.96 -5.59 -18.93
C VAL A 566 6.47 -4.45 -19.81
N CYS A 567 5.90 -3.41 -19.22
CA CYS A 567 5.45 -2.21 -19.93
C CYS A 567 6.62 -1.39 -20.49
N LYS A 568 6.39 -0.77 -21.64
CA LYS A 568 7.28 0.25 -22.18
C LYS A 568 7.04 1.60 -21.47
N PRO A 569 7.94 2.59 -21.63
CA PRO A 569 7.67 3.95 -21.17
C PRO A 569 6.34 4.48 -21.72
N ASN A 570 5.58 5.18 -20.87
CA ASN A 570 4.25 5.74 -21.15
C ASN A 570 3.14 4.72 -21.40
N GLU A 571 3.41 3.42 -21.19
CA GLU A 571 2.42 2.36 -21.27
C GLU A 571 1.86 2.07 -19.86
N PRO A 572 0.53 2.06 -19.67
CA PRO A 572 -0.05 1.73 -18.37
C PRO A 572 0.14 0.25 -18.05
N GLY A 573 0.28 -0.06 -16.76
CA GLY A 573 0.39 -1.43 -16.31
C GLY A 573 0.28 -1.58 -14.81
N ALA A 574 0.10 -2.82 -14.37
CA ALA A 574 0.01 -3.15 -12.96
C ALA A 574 1.38 -3.05 -12.27
N PHE A 575 1.41 -2.38 -11.13
CA PHE A 575 2.65 -2.19 -10.38
C PHE A 575 2.95 -3.41 -9.50
N ILE A 576 4.18 -3.91 -9.62
CA ILE A 576 4.64 -5.10 -8.92
C ILE A 576 5.97 -4.89 -8.21
N GLY A 577 6.17 -5.67 -7.13
CA GLY A 577 7.46 -5.75 -6.43
C GLY A 577 7.93 -7.19 -6.29
N LYS A 578 9.14 -7.49 -6.78
CA LYS A 578 9.73 -8.83 -6.68
C LYS A 578 9.86 -9.26 -5.22
N ILE A 579 9.36 -10.46 -4.89
CA ILE A 579 9.44 -11.04 -3.55
C ILE A 579 10.79 -11.73 -3.38
N SER A 580 11.46 -11.44 -2.26
CA SER A 580 12.68 -12.11 -1.83
C SER A 580 12.52 -12.49 -0.35
N PRO A 581 12.13 -13.74 -0.05
CA PRO A 581 11.76 -14.16 1.32
C PRO A 581 12.84 -13.90 2.37
N ASN A 582 14.10 -14.05 1.99
CA ASN A 582 15.25 -13.88 2.90
C ASN A 582 15.72 -12.43 3.06
N ASN A 583 15.03 -11.47 2.38
CA ASN A 583 15.36 -10.05 2.50
C ASN A 583 14.21 -9.32 3.21
N PRO A 584 14.38 -8.83 4.45
CA PRO A 584 13.31 -8.18 5.21
C PRO A 584 12.66 -6.98 4.50
N THR A 585 13.40 -6.31 3.63
CA THR A 585 12.90 -5.14 2.89
C THR A 585 12.07 -5.53 1.66
N ARG A 586 12.13 -6.80 1.24
CA ARG A 586 11.47 -7.35 0.04
C ARG A 586 10.61 -8.57 0.33
N ALA A 587 10.59 -9.02 1.58
CA ALA A 587 9.67 -10.07 1.99
C ALA A 587 8.23 -9.55 1.92
N PHE A 588 7.34 -10.37 1.41
CA PHE A 588 5.92 -10.14 1.47
C PHE A 588 5.34 -10.88 2.66
N LEU A 589 4.90 -10.15 3.69
CA LEU A 589 4.37 -10.72 4.92
C LEU A 589 2.86 -10.99 4.80
N GLY A 590 2.18 -10.24 3.94
CA GLY A 590 0.75 -10.40 3.66
C GLY A 590 -0.15 -10.07 4.84
N TYR A 591 -1.25 -10.83 4.89
CA TYR A 591 -2.29 -10.71 5.91
C TYR A 591 -2.25 -11.91 6.87
N VAL A 592 -2.95 -11.80 7.98
CA VAL A 592 -3.22 -12.94 8.88
C VAL A 592 -3.97 -14.04 8.11
N ASP A 593 -4.90 -13.66 7.24
CA ASP A 593 -5.53 -14.56 6.28
C ASP A 593 -4.56 -14.91 5.13
N LYS A 594 -4.15 -16.18 5.10
CA LYS A 594 -3.22 -16.70 4.08
C LYS A 594 -3.84 -16.70 2.68
N LYS A 595 -5.13 -17.05 2.54
CA LYS A 595 -5.82 -17.05 1.24
C LYS A 595 -5.89 -15.66 0.64
N ALA A 596 -6.14 -14.64 1.47
CA ALA A 596 -6.11 -13.24 1.02
C ALA A 596 -4.69 -12.79 0.62
N SER A 597 -3.65 -13.34 1.26
CA SER A 597 -2.25 -13.08 0.91
C SER A 597 -1.85 -13.71 -0.43
N GLU A 598 -2.25 -14.96 -0.67
CA GLU A 598 -1.96 -15.69 -1.91
C GLU A 598 -2.53 -15.00 -3.14
N LYS A 599 -3.73 -14.41 -3.04
CA LYS A 599 -4.35 -13.60 -4.12
C LYS A 599 -3.54 -12.36 -4.53
N LYS A 600 -2.56 -11.95 -3.73
CA LYS A 600 -1.68 -10.80 -4.01
C LYS A 600 -0.31 -11.22 -4.56
N VAL A 601 -0.10 -12.51 -4.80
CA VAL A 601 1.18 -13.04 -5.29
C VAL A 601 1.01 -13.63 -6.68
N ILE A 602 1.82 -13.14 -7.61
CA ILE A 602 1.92 -13.70 -8.96
C ILE A 602 3.26 -14.42 -9.12
N HIS A 603 3.25 -15.50 -9.91
CA HIS A 603 4.40 -16.37 -10.13
C HIS A 603 4.90 -16.30 -11.56
N ASN A 604 6.17 -16.70 -11.79
CA ASN A 604 6.81 -16.71 -13.11
C ASN A 604 6.76 -15.33 -13.78
N VAL A 605 7.25 -14.31 -13.11
CA VAL A 605 7.16 -12.92 -13.54
C VAL A 605 8.28 -12.58 -14.52
N PHE A 606 9.53 -12.60 -14.08
CA PHE A 606 10.71 -12.31 -14.91
C PHE A 606 11.50 -13.57 -15.28
N THR A 607 11.44 -14.57 -14.40
CA THR A 607 12.11 -15.88 -14.55
C THR A 607 11.22 -16.97 -14.00
N LYS A 608 11.33 -18.20 -14.54
CA LYS A 608 10.61 -19.35 -14.00
C LYS A 608 10.97 -19.55 -12.52
N GLY A 609 9.94 -19.71 -11.67
CA GLY A 609 10.07 -19.93 -10.23
C GLY A 609 10.21 -18.67 -9.39
N ASP A 610 10.24 -17.46 -9.96
CA ASP A 610 10.17 -16.23 -9.18
C ASP A 610 8.72 -15.83 -8.84
N SER A 611 8.58 -14.91 -7.89
CA SER A 611 7.27 -14.38 -7.50
C SER A 611 7.35 -12.88 -7.23
N ALA A 612 6.23 -12.19 -7.41
CA ALA A 612 6.08 -10.79 -7.10
C ALA A 612 4.74 -10.50 -6.42
N PHE A 613 4.73 -9.46 -5.60
CA PHE A 613 3.53 -8.85 -5.06
C PHE A 613 2.86 -7.99 -6.14
N LEU A 614 1.56 -8.19 -6.34
CA LEU A 614 0.70 -7.42 -7.23
C LEU A 614 -0.06 -6.37 -6.41
N SER A 615 0.18 -5.08 -6.67
CA SER A 615 -0.42 -4.00 -5.88
C SER A 615 -1.94 -3.90 -6.06
N GLY A 616 -2.43 -4.11 -7.27
CA GLY A 616 -3.81 -3.86 -7.67
C GLY A 616 -4.04 -2.41 -8.10
N ASP A 617 -2.98 -1.67 -8.40
CA ASP A 617 -3.03 -0.32 -8.94
C ASP A 617 -2.36 -0.26 -10.32
N ILE A 618 -2.93 0.51 -11.21
CA ILE A 618 -2.42 0.77 -12.56
C ILE A 618 -1.62 2.08 -12.54
N LEU A 619 -0.36 1.99 -12.90
CA LEU A 619 0.55 3.12 -12.98
C LEU A 619 1.10 3.28 -14.40
N VAL A 620 1.65 4.46 -14.67
CA VAL A 620 2.39 4.77 -15.89
C VAL A 620 3.79 5.23 -15.51
N ALA A 621 4.80 4.74 -16.21
CA ALA A 621 6.18 5.22 -16.04
C ALA A 621 6.61 6.03 -17.24
N ASP A 622 7.14 7.23 -17.05
CA ASP A 622 7.74 8.00 -18.13
C ASP A 622 9.14 7.46 -18.55
N GLU A 623 9.75 8.07 -19.53
CA GLU A 623 11.09 7.69 -20.00
C GLU A 623 12.18 7.82 -18.95
N CYS A 624 12.05 8.80 -18.07
CA CYS A 624 12.95 9.03 -16.95
C CYS A 624 12.71 8.08 -15.77
N GLY A 625 11.65 7.27 -15.79
CA GLY A 625 11.30 6.32 -14.76
C GLY A 625 10.49 6.92 -13.61
N TYR A 626 9.94 8.14 -13.74
CA TYR A 626 8.94 8.64 -12.82
C TYR A 626 7.63 7.90 -13.00
N LEU A 627 6.97 7.61 -11.88
CA LEU A 627 5.72 6.85 -11.81
C LEU A 627 4.57 7.78 -11.51
N TYR A 628 3.49 7.61 -12.26
CA TYR A 628 2.25 8.36 -12.12
C TYR A 628 1.10 7.38 -11.86
N PHE A 629 0.25 7.71 -10.90
CA PHE A 629 -0.95 6.95 -10.62
C PHE A 629 -1.98 7.18 -11.73
N LYS A 630 -2.55 6.10 -12.24
CA LYS A 630 -3.61 6.16 -13.27
C LYS A 630 -4.95 5.78 -12.66
N ASP A 631 -5.08 4.58 -12.11
CA ASP A 631 -6.31 4.10 -11.49
C ASP A 631 -6.06 2.82 -10.66
N ARG A 632 -7.11 2.25 -10.09
CA ARG A 632 -7.11 0.93 -9.47
C ARG A 632 -7.67 -0.11 -10.40
N THR A 633 -7.12 -1.32 -10.34
CA THR A 633 -7.71 -2.47 -11.01
C THR A 633 -9.12 -2.70 -10.48
N GLY A 634 -10.13 -2.70 -11.38
CA GLY A 634 -11.55 -2.82 -11.04
C GLY A 634 -12.30 -1.51 -10.78
N ASP A 635 -11.63 -0.36 -10.68
CA ASP A 635 -12.28 0.95 -10.65
C ASP A 635 -12.39 1.56 -12.06
N THR A 636 -11.46 1.25 -12.95
CA THR A 636 -11.55 1.58 -14.38
C THR A 636 -12.68 0.75 -15.03
N PHE A 637 -13.57 1.40 -15.74
CA PHE A 637 -14.60 0.72 -16.53
C PHE A 637 -14.48 1.09 -18.02
N ARG A 638 -15.10 0.27 -18.89
CA ARG A 638 -15.09 0.51 -20.33
C ARG A 638 -16.41 1.10 -20.79
N TRP A 639 -16.32 2.16 -21.58
CA TRP A 639 -17.48 2.81 -22.17
C TRP A 639 -17.20 3.19 -23.63
N LYS A 640 -18.04 2.76 -24.56
CA LYS A 640 -17.90 3.03 -26.00
C LYS A 640 -16.49 2.69 -26.55
N GLY A 641 -15.92 1.57 -26.10
CA GLY A 641 -14.61 1.11 -26.55
C GLY A 641 -13.40 1.76 -25.84
N GLU A 642 -13.63 2.78 -24.98
CA GLU A 642 -12.58 3.51 -24.26
C GLU A 642 -12.53 3.12 -22.78
N ASN A 643 -11.32 3.08 -22.22
CA ASN A 643 -11.13 2.86 -20.78
C ASN A 643 -11.28 4.16 -20.02
N VAL A 644 -12.23 4.20 -19.10
CA VAL A 644 -12.56 5.38 -18.30
C VAL A 644 -11.98 5.23 -16.90
N SER A 645 -11.05 6.13 -16.55
CA SER A 645 -10.49 6.22 -15.20
C SER A 645 -11.42 7.03 -14.29
N THR A 646 -11.93 6.39 -13.24
CA THR A 646 -12.81 7.05 -12.28
C THR A 646 -12.12 8.19 -11.55
N SER A 647 -10.85 8.01 -11.19
CA SER A 647 -10.06 9.00 -10.48
C SER A 647 -9.75 10.25 -11.31
N GLU A 648 -9.61 10.10 -12.63
CA GLU A 648 -9.41 11.22 -13.54
C GLU A 648 -10.67 12.11 -13.63
N ILE A 649 -11.84 11.48 -13.76
CA ILE A 649 -13.12 12.20 -13.80
C ILE A 649 -13.42 12.86 -12.44
N GLU A 650 -13.20 12.14 -11.33
CA GLU A 650 -13.35 12.69 -9.98
C GLU A 650 -12.50 13.96 -9.78
N ALA A 651 -11.26 13.96 -10.28
CA ALA A 651 -10.38 15.12 -10.17
C ALA A 651 -10.90 16.32 -10.95
N ILE A 652 -11.36 16.12 -12.17
CA ILE A 652 -11.90 17.18 -13.03
C ILE A 652 -13.17 17.77 -12.42
N ILE A 653 -14.11 16.92 -12.02
CA ILE A 653 -15.38 17.37 -11.45
C ILE A 653 -15.14 18.06 -10.11
N SER A 654 -14.30 17.50 -9.22
CA SER A 654 -13.99 18.09 -7.92
C SER A 654 -13.41 19.52 -8.06
N ASN A 655 -12.51 19.76 -9.00
CA ASN A 655 -11.97 21.10 -9.27
C ASN A 655 -13.07 22.05 -9.75
N PHE A 656 -13.97 21.58 -10.62
CA PHE A 656 -15.07 22.40 -11.15
C PHE A 656 -16.09 22.81 -10.07
N ILE A 657 -16.32 21.95 -9.06
CA ILE A 657 -17.25 22.22 -7.95
C ILE A 657 -16.57 22.77 -6.70
N ASN A 658 -15.53 23.58 -6.85
CA ASN A 658 -14.79 24.22 -5.75
C ASN A 658 -14.25 23.22 -4.71
N TYR A 659 -13.57 22.18 -5.17
CA TYR A 659 -12.94 21.14 -4.36
C TYR A 659 -13.90 20.34 -3.46
N ARG A 660 -15.17 20.26 -3.80
CA ARG A 660 -16.12 19.37 -3.11
C ARG A 660 -15.88 17.91 -3.45
N ASP A 661 -16.33 17.03 -2.58
CA ASP A 661 -16.20 15.59 -2.81
C ASP A 661 -17.01 15.14 -4.02
N CYS A 662 -16.38 14.34 -4.86
CA CYS A 662 -16.98 13.69 -6.02
C CYS A 662 -16.57 12.23 -6.04
N ILE A 663 -17.51 11.33 -6.29
CA ILE A 663 -17.25 9.90 -6.47
C ILE A 663 -17.75 9.51 -7.85
N VAL A 664 -16.91 8.81 -8.61
CA VAL A 664 -17.26 8.25 -9.92
C VAL A 664 -17.13 6.73 -9.86
N TYR A 665 -18.13 6.03 -10.40
CA TYR A 665 -18.14 4.57 -10.51
C TYR A 665 -18.95 4.13 -11.72
N GLY A 666 -18.66 2.95 -12.26
CA GLY A 666 -19.39 2.35 -13.35
C GLY A 666 -20.70 1.71 -12.86
N VAL A 667 -21.75 1.81 -13.67
CA VAL A 667 -23.02 1.11 -13.48
C VAL A 667 -23.45 0.45 -14.78
N GLU A 668 -24.10 -0.70 -14.67
CA GLU A 668 -24.62 -1.42 -15.83
C GLU A 668 -25.94 -0.76 -16.34
N ILE A 669 -26.00 -0.49 -17.65
CA ILE A 669 -27.23 -0.01 -18.32
C ILE A 669 -27.58 -1.00 -19.43
N LYS A 670 -28.78 -1.52 -19.40
CA LYS A 670 -29.27 -2.46 -20.42
C LYS A 670 -29.50 -1.75 -21.77
N GLY A 671 -28.74 -2.13 -22.79
CA GLY A 671 -29.06 -1.89 -24.21
C GLY A 671 -28.68 -0.56 -24.83
N THR A 672 -27.52 0.07 -24.51
CA THR A 672 -27.19 1.40 -25.04
C THR A 672 -25.80 1.61 -25.62
N GLU A 673 -25.76 2.32 -26.76
CA GLU A 673 -24.59 3.03 -27.31
C GLU A 673 -25.05 4.37 -27.92
N VAL A 674 -24.59 5.58 -27.46
CA VAL A 674 -24.63 6.89 -28.21
C VAL A 674 -23.81 8.05 -27.56
N ASP A 675 -23.39 9.03 -28.39
CA ASP A 675 -22.46 10.16 -28.20
C ASP A 675 -23.02 11.46 -27.57
N ILE A 676 -22.15 12.23 -26.83
CA ILE A 676 -22.34 13.67 -26.52
C ILE A 676 -21.01 14.41 -26.23
N LYS A 677 -20.86 15.67 -26.69
CA LYS A 677 -19.68 16.54 -26.76
C LYS A 677 -19.59 17.60 -25.64
N GLU A 678 -18.37 17.89 -25.25
CA GLU A 678 -17.68 19.12 -24.75
C GLU A 678 -17.19 19.12 -23.30
N GLN A 679 -15.90 19.37 -23.06
CA GLN A 679 -15.03 19.46 -21.88
C GLN A 679 -14.56 18.14 -21.23
N LEU A 680 -15.40 17.13 -21.13
CA LEU A 680 -14.93 15.75 -20.95
C LEU A 680 -15.10 15.05 -22.31
N PRO A 681 -14.16 14.18 -22.71
CA PRO A 681 -14.39 13.29 -23.84
C PRO A 681 -15.76 12.62 -23.70
N ALA A 682 -16.48 12.42 -24.80
CA ALA A 682 -17.84 11.90 -24.75
C ALA A 682 -17.99 10.63 -23.91
N TYR A 683 -16.97 9.77 -23.98
CA TYR A 683 -16.89 8.52 -23.18
C TYR A 683 -16.70 8.74 -21.66
N ALA A 684 -16.24 9.90 -21.22
CA ALA A 684 -15.95 10.17 -19.83
C ALA A 684 -17.04 10.99 -19.10
N ARG A 685 -18.13 11.38 -19.79
CA ARG A 685 -19.23 12.17 -19.19
C ARG A 685 -20.12 11.30 -18.33
N PRO A 686 -20.40 11.70 -17.07
CA PRO A 686 -21.37 11.01 -16.25
C PRO A 686 -22.75 10.97 -16.93
N GLN A 687 -23.31 9.79 -17.10
CA GLN A 687 -24.67 9.63 -17.63
C GLN A 687 -25.71 9.89 -16.53
N PHE A 688 -25.33 9.62 -15.29
CA PHE A 688 -26.16 9.88 -14.11
C PHE A 688 -25.40 10.71 -13.10
N VAL A 689 -26.11 11.55 -12.37
CA VAL A 689 -25.59 12.32 -11.24
C VAL A 689 -26.48 12.08 -10.04
N ARG A 690 -25.89 11.74 -8.91
CA ARG A 690 -26.55 11.55 -7.62
C ARG A 690 -26.05 12.58 -6.63
N ILE A 691 -26.94 13.30 -5.98
CA ILE A 691 -26.60 14.34 -4.99
C ILE A 691 -26.78 13.75 -3.61
N LEU A 692 -25.66 13.48 -2.94
CA LEU A 692 -25.64 12.93 -1.59
C LEU A 692 -25.60 14.03 -0.54
N THR A 693 -26.35 13.87 0.54
CA THR A 693 -26.27 14.71 1.73
C THR A 693 -25.03 14.39 2.56
N LYS A 694 -24.56 13.14 2.53
CA LYS A 694 -23.39 12.66 3.26
C LYS A 694 -22.68 11.56 2.48
N ILE A 695 -21.35 11.58 2.46
CA ILE A 695 -20.52 10.51 1.91
C ILE A 695 -19.72 9.85 3.02
N ASP A 696 -19.69 8.52 3.02
CA ASP A 696 -18.88 7.74 3.94
C ASP A 696 -17.43 7.70 3.49
N LEU A 697 -16.54 8.11 4.40
CA LEU A 697 -15.10 8.09 4.22
C LEU A 697 -14.46 6.98 5.05
N THR A 698 -13.33 6.47 4.56
CA THR A 698 -12.44 5.66 5.40
C THR A 698 -11.70 6.56 6.39
N GLY A 699 -11.05 5.98 7.40
CA GLY A 699 -10.21 6.75 8.34
C GLY A 699 -9.03 7.50 7.69
N THR A 700 -8.72 7.20 6.43
CA THR A 700 -7.72 7.90 5.61
C THR A 700 -8.37 8.75 4.51
N PHE A 701 -9.59 9.21 4.73
CA PHE A 701 -10.36 10.08 3.83
C PHE A 701 -10.57 9.53 2.41
N LYS A 702 -10.49 8.20 2.22
CA LYS A 702 -10.83 7.57 0.95
C LYS A 702 -12.34 7.36 0.87
N LEU A 703 -12.92 7.70 -0.26
CA LEU A 703 -14.34 7.53 -0.54
C LEU A 703 -14.71 6.03 -0.60
N LYS A 704 -15.82 5.65 0.03
CA LYS A 704 -16.36 4.29 -0.05
C LYS A 704 -17.29 4.21 -1.25
N LYS A 705 -16.89 3.46 -2.28
CA LYS A 705 -17.64 3.35 -3.54
C LYS A 705 -18.63 2.19 -3.58
N LYS A 706 -18.32 1.10 -2.87
CA LYS A 706 -19.02 -0.19 -3.04
C LYS A 706 -20.52 -0.11 -2.79
N ASP A 707 -20.92 0.47 -1.68
CA ASP A 707 -22.34 0.58 -1.32
C ASP A 707 -23.09 1.44 -2.34
N LEU A 708 -22.46 2.53 -2.81
CA LEU A 708 -23.00 3.40 -3.86
C LEU A 708 -23.10 2.71 -5.22
N GLN A 709 -22.15 1.83 -5.56
CA GLN A 709 -22.21 1.02 -6.79
C GLN A 709 -23.35 -0.01 -6.74
N GLU A 710 -23.57 -0.66 -5.59
CA GLU A 710 -24.67 -1.62 -5.38
C GLU A 710 -26.05 -0.96 -5.41
N GLU A 711 -26.16 0.27 -4.92
CA GLU A 711 -27.38 1.09 -5.00
C GLU A 711 -27.62 1.63 -6.41
N GLY A 712 -26.53 1.99 -7.12
CA GLY A 712 -26.54 2.49 -8.48
C GLY A 712 -27.32 3.80 -8.65
N TYR A 713 -28.15 3.84 -9.69
CA TYR A 713 -29.05 4.96 -10.01
C TYR A 713 -30.54 4.60 -9.85
N ASN A 714 -30.83 3.64 -8.99
CA ASN A 714 -32.19 3.11 -8.82
C ASN A 714 -32.99 3.97 -7.81
N PRO A 715 -34.00 4.74 -8.24
CA PRO A 715 -34.79 5.60 -7.37
C PRO A 715 -35.66 4.84 -6.36
N TYR A 716 -35.86 3.53 -6.54
CA TYR A 716 -36.56 2.69 -5.57
C TYR A 716 -35.63 2.22 -4.41
N LYS A 717 -34.31 2.34 -4.57
CA LYS A 717 -33.33 1.96 -3.56
C LYS A 717 -32.77 3.14 -2.77
N VAL A 718 -32.84 4.36 -3.33
CA VAL A 718 -32.20 5.54 -2.75
C VAL A 718 -33.17 6.70 -2.67
N GLN A 719 -33.01 7.52 -1.64
CA GLN A 719 -33.82 8.73 -1.43
C GLN A 719 -33.14 10.01 -1.95
N ASP A 720 -31.94 9.89 -2.46
CA ASP A 720 -31.17 11.01 -2.96
C ASP A 720 -31.75 11.54 -4.29
N LYS A 721 -31.45 12.80 -4.58
CA LYS A 721 -31.82 13.39 -5.88
C LYS A 721 -30.92 12.78 -6.97
N LEU A 722 -31.58 12.12 -7.92
CA LEU A 722 -30.93 11.51 -9.08
C LEU A 722 -31.21 12.33 -10.33
N TYR A 723 -30.21 12.47 -11.20
CA TYR A 723 -30.34 13.13 -12.50
C TYR A 723 -29.75 12.21 -13.58
N TYR A 724 -30.29 12.29 -14.79
CA TYR A 724 -29.75 11.62 -15.96
C TYR A 724 -29.44 12.62 -17.06
N LEU A 725 -28.47 12.33 -17.90
CA LEU A 725 -28.05 13.18 -19.00
C LEU A 725 -28.95 12.93 -20.21
N ASN A 726 -29.81 13.89 -20.51
CA ASN A 726 -30.58 13.92 -21.75
C ASN A 726 -29.76 14.60 -22.85
N ALA A 727 -29.62 13.96 -24.01
CA ALA A 727 -28.79 14.45 -25.11
C ALA A 727 -29.10 15.86 -25.60
N LYS A 728 -30.40 16.31 -25.47
CA LYS A 728 -30.87 17.63 -25.94
C LYS A 728 -31.07 18.63 -24.81
N LEU A 729 -31.49 18.16 -23.63
CA LEU A 729 -31.94 19.02 -22.53
C LEU A 729 -30.91 19.11 -21.38
N GLY A 730 -29.74 18.43 -21.48
CA GLY A 730 -28.80 18.37 -20.38
C GLY A 730 -29.27 17.46 -19.25
N TYR A 731 -28.77 17.69 -18.02
CA TYR A 731 -29.17 16.89 -16.86
C TYR A 731 -30.60 17.15 -16.43
N GLN A 732 -31.45 16.11 -16.47
CA GLN A 732 -32.83 16.09 -16.06
C GLN A 732 -33.03 15.23 -14.82
N LEU A 733 -34.06 15.52 -14.01
CA LEU A 733 -34.37 14.72 -12.82
C LEU A 733 -34.75 13.29 -13.24
N LEU A 734 -34.14 12.31 -12.61
CA LEU A 734 -34.46 10.90 -12.81
C LEU A 734 -35.61 10.51 -11.86
N THR A 735 -36.83 10.44 -12.39
CA THR A 735 -38.00 9.92 -11.65
C THR A 735 -38.10 8.40 -11.80
N SER A 736 -38.98 7.77 -11.02
CA SER A 736 -39.24 6.34 -11.13
C SER A 736 -39.73 5.92 -12.51
N GLU A 737 -40.59 6.76 -13.12
CA GLU A 737 -41.10 6.52 -14.47
C GLU A 737 -39.98 6.59 -15.52
N VAL A 738 -39.09 7.56 -15.41
CA VAL A 738 -37.91 7.67 -16.29
C VAL A 738 -36.97 6.49 -16.10
N TYR A 739 -36.78 6.07 -14.87
CA TYR A 739 -35.97 4.87 -14.58
C TYR A 739 -36.56 3.63 -15.26
N ASP A 740 -37.88 3.42 -15.14
CA ASP A 740 -38.57 2.29 -15.79
C ASP A 740 -38.46 2.34 -17.32
N GLN A 741 -38.55 3.54 -17.91
CA GLN A 741 -38.32 3.72 -19.34
C GLN A 741 -36.91 3.40 -19.78
N ILE A 742 -35.90 3.71 -18.95
CA ILE A 742 -34.50 3.32 -19.17
C ILE A 742 -34.37 1.80 -19.08
N GLN A 743 -34.94 1.17 -18.05
CA GLN A 743 -34.88 -0.28 -17.90
C GLN A 743 -35.58 -1.04 -19.04
N GLN A 744 -36.61 -0.43 -19.65
CA GLN A 744 -37.31 -0.96 -20.80
C GLN A 744 -36.62 -0.64 -22.14
N GLY A 745 -35.47 0.08 -22.12
CA GLY A 745 -34.73 0.48 -23.31
C GLY A 745 -35.43 1.53 -24.18
N LYS A 746 -36.44 2.22 -23.65
CA LYS A 746 -37.15 3.31 -24.34
C LYS A 746 -36.32 4.60 -24.35
N ILE A 747 -35.53 4.84 -23.31
CA ILE A 747 -34.54 5.92 -23.27
C ILE A 747 -33.15 5.26 -23.51
N LYS A 748 -32.43 5.77 -24.52
CA LYS A 748 -31.06 5.33 -24.89
C LYS A 748 -30.07 6.46 -24.63
N PHE A 749 -28.84 6.12 -24.23
CA PHE A 749 -27.74 7.04 -23.94
C PHE A 749 -26.66 7.03 -25.00
#